data_51c7195555ed79de7757a6b94809ebab
#
_entry.id   51c7195555ed79de7757a6b94809ebab
#
_cell.length_a   1.000
_cell.length_b   1.000
_cell.length_c   1.000
_cell.angle_alpha   90.00
_cell.angle_beta   90.00
_cell.angle_gamma   90.00
#
_symmetry.space_group_name_H-M   'P 1'
#
loop_
_entity.id
_entity.type
_entity.pdbx_description
1 polymer ?
#
loop_
_entity_poly.entity_id
_entity_poly.type
_entity_poly.pdbx_seq_one_letter_code
_entity_poly.pdbx_strand_id
1 'polypeptide(L)'
;MPKPPLWFRHIGLHSSIRLSAALPLPLQFTWLIPLYGFSGMLLSLPWATGWIKRNGPRPAAYLNLLVTLLAVIHGSVVIRMVSELGPQHLEFPWLEVADLRLRIGFDLSLSNLAALELVTTMSLVCQVFALGYLDKEWSLARFYALVGFFEGAMSGVVLSSNLFISYFLLEMLTLSTYLLVGFWYAQPLVVTAARDAFLTKRVGDVLLLMGVVGLSAKAGSMEFTDLYSWAAHALESGAIGPLGACLLGLGLIAGPMGKCAQFPMHLWLDEAMEGPNPASILRNSVVVTCGAIVLLKLMPVLVLSPLAIQVLLAVGSISAIGGALVALAQVDLKRAFSYSTTSYLGLVFIAIALQKPGIALLFLFAHGLARALQFMSVGSIIATTTCQDLTELGGLGSRMPATALAFLVGSAGLVGLLPLGCFWCYGLIVHTLLPASPGFVAVFLITNLLTAANVVRVFRSVFLGPVMPKTRRAPEVIWLMALPMVSLAVIVLLLPWIMQRIDPVPGIAAFPLPVALAVAGSGLAGVLTGCLLPQDQFWSRSSQSSLRVVQDLLAYDFYTPVIYRATIVRLVAGMATATRWFDLTVVKGLVDGIGRLSLVTAEGLKLSVSGQLQSYVLTLIVAIVMLLAVLQWIRVGI
;
A
#
# COMPACT_ATOMS: atom_id res chain seq x y z
N MET A 1 36.89 3.55 14.30
CA MET A 1 35.91 3.91 13.28
C MET A 1 35.39 2.64 12.62
N PRO A 2 34.12 2.28 12.75
CA PRO A 2 33.59 1.11 12.07
C PRO A 2 33.58 1.37 10.56
N LYS A 3 34.09 0.42 9.78
CA LYS A 3 34.07 0.47 8.31
C LYS A 3 32.62 0.53 7.84
N PRO A 4 32.29 1.36 6.82
CA PRO A 4 30.92 1.44 6.28
C PRO A 4 30.46 0.03 5.86
N PRO A 5 29.18 -0.31 6.09
CA PRO A 5 28.65 -1.63 5.79
C PRO A 5 28.78 -1.97 4.30
N LEU A 6 29.02 -3.23 3.99
CA LEU A 6 29.33 -3.76 2.65
C LEU A 6 28.28 -3.40 1.57
N TRP A 7 27.05 -3.14 1.94
CA TRP A 7 25.99 -2.71 1.01
C TRP A 7 26.19 -1.29 0.46
N PHE A 8 26.96 -0.42 1.15
CA PHE A 8 27.35 0.89 0.63
C PHE A 8 28.28 0.77 -0.60
N ARG A 9 28.96 -0.37 -0.78
CA ARG A 9 29.82 -0.60 -1.95
C ARG A 9 29.05 -1.00 -3.21
N HIS A 10 27.80 -1.43 -3.10
CA HIS A 10 26.95 -1.77 -4.25
C HIS A 10 26.04 -0.62 -4.70
N ILE A 11 25.95 0.49 -3.93
CA ILE A 11 25.39 1.74 -4.40
C ILE A 11 26.53 2.45 -5.16
N GLY A 12 26.81 1.98 -6.37
CA GLY A 12 27.83 2.56 -7.22
C GLY A 12 27.49 4.02 -7.52
N LEU A 13 28.33 4.93 -7.04
CA LEU A 13 28.49 6.26 -7.60
C LEU A 13 28.91 6.10 -9.07
N HIS A 14 27.93 5.86 -9.95
CA HIS A 14 28.16 5.84 -11.39
C HIS A 14 27.62 7.13 -12.00
N SER A 15 28.55 7.79 -12.66
CA SER A 15 28.39 8.92 -13.57
C SER A 15 27.00 9.00 -14.20
N SER A 16 26.33 10.15 -14.00
CA SER A 16 25.16 10.60 -14.76
C SER A 16 25.41 10.46 -16.26
N ILE A 17 24.90 9.41 -16.87
CA ILE A 17 24.90 9.26 -18.32
C ILE A 17 23.65 10.01 -18.81
N ARG A 18 23.84 11.25 -19.28
CA ARG A 18 22.91 11.87 -20.23
C ARG A 18 22.70 10.85 -21.35
N LEU A 19 21.45 10.71 -21.85
CA LEU A 19 21.09 9.81 -22.96
C LEU A 19 22.25 9.70 -23.95
N SER A 20 23.13 8.75 -23.72
CA SER A 20 24.25 8.52 -24.66
C SER A 20 23.69 7.61 -25.75
N ALA A 21 23.90 7.96 -26.98
CA ALA A 21 23.52 7.22 -28.18
C ALA A 21 24.05 5.76 -28.26
N ALA A 22 24.65 5.27 -27.17
CA ALA A 22 25.32 3.97 -27.06
C ALA A 22 24.50 2.89 -26.30
N LEU A 23 23.38 3.25 -25.64
CA LEU A 23 22.56 2.23 -24.92
C LEU A 23 21.70 1.44 -25.91
N PRO A 24 21.47 0.13 -25.69
CA PRO A 24 20.53 -0.67 -26.47
C PRO A 24 19.12 -0.10 -26.45
N LEU A 25 18.39 -0.13 -27.57
CA LEU A 25 17.06 0.45 -27.72
C LEU A 25 16.07 0.03 -26.62
N PRO A 26 15.93 -1.26 -26.22
CA PRO A 26 14.99 -1.63 -25.18
C PRO A 26 15.28 -0.94 -23.85
N LEU A 27 16.54 -0.71 -23.53
CA LEU A 27 16.96 -0.06 -22.30
C LEU A 27 16.68 1.45 -22.31
N GLN A 28 16.87 2.11 -23.47
CA GLN A 28 16.50 3.53 -23.64
C GLN A 28 15.01 3.78 -23.48
N PHE A 29 14.16 2.82 -23.86
CA PHE A 29 12.71 2.91 -23.83
C PHE A 29 12.06 2.28 -22.58
N THR A 30 12.83 1.97 -21.51
CA THR A 30 12.29 1.37 -20.29
C THR A 30 11.19 2.24 -19.63
N TRP A 31 11.23 3.55 -19.84
CA TRP A 31 10.19 4.48 -19.40
C TRP A 31 8.80 4.21 -20.01
N LEU A 32 8.71 3.46 -21.12
CA LEU A 32 7.44 3.00 -21.69
C LEU A 32 6.74 1.95 -20.82
N ILE A 33 7.45 1.23 -19.94
CA ILE A 33 6.83 0.14 -19.17
C ILE A 33 5.69 0.66 -18.28
N PRO A 34 5.84 1.72 -17.47
CA PRO A 34 4.71 2.34 -16.79
C PRO A 34 3.63 2.86 -17.75
N LEU A 35 4.02 3.35 -18.91
CA LEU A 35 3.08 3.87 -19.91
C LEU A 35 2.25 2.77 -20.59
N TYR A 36 2.72 1.52 -20.66
CA TYR A 36 1.88 0.41 -21.12
C TYR A 36 0.65 0.24 -20.21
N GLY A 37 0.81 0.29 -18.88
CA GLY A 37 -0.32 0.26 -17.96
C GLY A 37 -1.29 1.42 -18.17
N PHE A 38 -0.79 2.67 -18.25
CA PHE A 38 -1.64 3.82 -18.54
C PHE A 38 -2.28 3.77 -19.93
N SER A 39 -1.60 3.25 -20.94
CA SER A 39 -2.19 3.06 -22.27
C SER A 39 -3.31 2.02 -22.23
N GLY A 40 -3.16 0.94 -21.45
CA GLY A 40 -4.22 -0.04 -21.21
C GLY A 40 -5.47 0.60 -20.59
N MET A 41 -5.29 1.51 -19.62
CA MET A 41 -6.37 2.31 -19.07
C MET A 41 -7.07 3.13 -20.18
N LEU A 42 -6.31 3.94 -20.91
CA LEU A 42 -6.85 4.83 -21.95
C LEU A 42 -7.56 4.06 -23.07
N LEU A 43 -6.97 2.96 -23.54
CA LEU A 43 -7.57 2.10 -24.57
C LEU A 43 -8.87 1.43 -24.10
N SER A 44 -9.04 1.22 -22.80
CA SER A 44 -10.26 0.62 -22.22
C SER A 44 -11.39 1.65 -22.01
N LEU A 45 -11.09 2.96 -21.96
CA LEU A 45 -12.07 4.01 -21.68
C LEU A 45 -13.27 4.04 -22.63
N PRO A 46 -13.17 3.84 -23.97
CA PRO A 46 -14.32 3.89 -24.86
C PRO A 46 -15.42 2.88 -24.50
N TRP A 47 -15.05 1.70 -24.00
CA TRP A 47 -16.00 0.70 -23.48
C TRP A 47 -16.43 1.01 -22.05
N ALA A 48 -15.51 1.47 -21.21
CA ALA A 48 -15.79 1.80 -19.81
C ALA A 48 -16.77 2.97 -19.66
N THR A 49 -16.71 3.97 -20.57
CA THR A 49 -17.63 5.12 -20.62
C THR A 49 -18.92 4.84 -21.38
N GLY A 50 -19.01 3.70 -22.07
CA GLY A 50 -20.18 3.32 -22.83
C GLY A 50 -20.28 3.96 -24.22
N TRP A 51 -19.20 4.55 -24.75
CA TRP A 51 -19.17 5.03 -26.16
C TRP A 51 -19.30 3.88 -27.13
N ILE A 52 -18.63 2.75 -26.85
CA ILE A 52 -18.71 1.53 -27.66
C ILE A 52 -19.54 0.49 -26.88
N LYS A 53 -20.77 0.25 -27.30
CA LYS A 53 -21.69 -0.73 -26.69
C LYS A 53 -21.88 -1.99 -27.53
N ARG A 54 -21.65 -1.93 -28.85
CA ARG A 54 -22.03 -2.94 -29.82
C ARG A 54 -21.34 -4.30 -29.60
N ASN A 55 -20.09 -4.31 -29.14
CA ASN A 55 -19.26 -5.52 -29.04
C ASN A 55 -19.11 -6.04 -27.58
N GLY A 56 -19.88 -5.49 -26.65
CA GLY A 56 -19.72 -5.81 -25.22
C GLY A 56 -18.38 -5.32 -24.63
N PRO A 57 -18.09 -5.59 -23.36
CA PRO A 57 -16.91 -5.06 -22.66
C PRO A 57 -15.61 -5.87 -22.86
N ARG A 58 -15.66 -7.09 -23.40
CA ARG A 58 -14.51 -8.00 -23.53
C ARG A 58 -13.35 -7.48 -24.38
N PRO A 59 -13.55 -6.74 -25.51
CA PRO A 59 -12.41 -6.21 -26.28
C PRO A 59 -11.49 -5.32 -25.47
N ALA A 60 -12.02 -4.51 -24.54
CA ALA A 60 -11.21 -3.70 -23.62
C ALA A 60 -10.27 -4.56 -22.75
N ALA A 61 -10.75 -5.71 -22.30
CA ALA A 61 -9.95 -6.66 -21.53
C ALA A 61 -8.78 -7.24 -22.35
N TYR A 62 -9.04 -7.62 -23.61
CA TYR A 62 -8.00 -8.16 -24.48
C TYR A 62 -6.92 -7.13 -24.84
N LEU A 63 -7.31 -5.87 -25.07
CA LEU A 63 -6.36 -4.78 -25.31
C LEU A 63 -5.48 -4.52 -24.08
N ASN A 64 -6.08 -4.52 -22.89
CA ASN A 64 -5.33 -4.33 -21.66
C ASN A 64 -4.36 -5.50 -21.42
N LEU A 65 -4.81 -6.75 -21.59
CA LEU A 65 -3.94 -7.93 -21.52
C LEU A 65 -2.76 -7.86 -22.50
N LEU A 66 -2.99 -7.38 -23.72
CA LEU A 66 -1.94 -7.26 -24.72
C LEU A 66 -0.86 -6.27 -24.26
N VAL A 67 -1.25 -5.07 -23.78
CA VAL A 67 -0.26 -4.06 -23.34
C VAL A 67 0.45 -4.48 -22.06
N THR A 68 -0.23 -5.16 -21.13
CA THR A 68 0.41 -5.76 -19.94
C THR A 68 1.41 -6.86 -20.34
N LEU A 69 1.06 -7.71 -21.32
CA LEU A 69 2.00 -8.71 -21.85
C LEU A 69 3.25 -8.05 -22.48
N LEU A 70 3.07 -6.95 -23.21
CA LEU A 70 4.20 -6.17 -23.73
C LEU A 70 5.05 -5.60 -22.60
N ALA A 71 4.45 -5.15 -21.49
CA ALA A 71 5.18 -4.68 -20.31
C ALA A 71 6.05 -5.80 -19.70
N VAL A 72 5.50 -7.02 -19.54
CA VAL A 72 6.24 -8.20 -19.05
C VAL A 72 7.40 -8.55 -19.98
N ILE A 73 7.16 -8.66 -21.28
CA ILE A 73 8.22 -9.00 -22.25
C ILE A 73 9.32 -7.94 -22.24
N HIS A 74 8.95 -6.65 -22.25
CA HIS A 74 9.91 -5.56 -22.22
C HIS A 74 10.72 -5.57 -20.91
N GLY A 75 10.08 -5.73 -19.76
CA GLY A 75 10.73 -5.86 -18.46
C GLY A 75 11.74 -7.01 -18.41
N SER A 76 11.34 -8.19 -18.88
CA SER A 76 12.22 -9.37 -18.96
C SER A 76 13.47 -9.13 -19.84
N VAL A 77 13.32 -8.43 -20.96
CA VAL A 77 14.45 -8.07 -21.83
C VAL A 77 15.39 -7.09 -21.12
N VAL A 78 14.83 -6.08 -20.46
CA VAL A 78 15.62 -5.06 -19.72
C VAL A 78 16.35 -5.70 -18.52
N ILE A 79 15.72 -6.60 -17.77
CA ILE A 79 16.39 -7.34 -16.68
C ILE A 79 17.64 -8.06 -17.20
N ARG A 80 17.50 -8.78 -18.31
CA ARG A 80 18.62 -9.51 -18.89
C ARG A 80 19.76 -8.55 -19.29
N MET A 81 19.43 -7.43 -19.94
CA MET A 81 20.42 -6.44 -20.32
C MET A 81 21.14 -5.82 -19.12
N VAL A 82 20.39 -5.45 -18.07
CA VAL A 82 20.97 -4.87 -16.86
C VAL A 82 21.80 -5.89 -16.08
N SER A 83 21.45 -7.17 -16.11
CA SER A 83 22.28 -8.22 -15.50
C SER A 83 23.67 -8.37 -16.17
N GLU A 84 23.79 -8.01 -17.46
CA GLU A 84 25.04 -8.04 -18.22
C GLU A 84 25.80 -6.70 -18.16
N LEU A 85 25.08 -5.57 -18.24
CA LEU A 85 25.67 -4.22 -18.35
C LEU A 85 25.86 -3.52 -16.99
N GLY A 86 25.24 -4.04 -15.91
CA GLY A 86 25.16 -3.39 -14.62
C GLY A 86 24.02 -2.36 -14.51
N PRO A 87 23.80 -1.80 -13.29
CA PRO A 87 22.75 -0.82 -13.03
C PRO A 87 22.86 0.41 -13.94
N GLN A 88 21.73 0.90 -14.43
CA GLN A 88 21.61 2.06 -15.30
C GLN A 88 20.67 3.10 -14.70
N HIS A 89 20.82 4.35 -15.13
CA HIS A 89 19.98 5.46 -14.69
C HIS A 89 19.54 6.29 -15.89
N LEU A 90 18.23 6.56 -16.02
CA LEU A 90 17.66 7.38 -17.08
C LEU A 90 17.02 8.62 -16.45
N GLU A 91 17.34 9.80 -16.96
CA GLU A 91 16.76 11.07 -16.49
C GLU A 91 16.17 11.86 -17.65
N PHE A 92 15.00 12.44 -17.42
CA PHE A 92 14.33 13.35 -18.34
C PHE A 92 14.02 14.66 -17.61
N PRO A 93 14.44 15.83 -18.14
CA PRO A 93 14.06 17.12 -17.58
C PRO A 93 12.54 17.31 -17.77
N TRP A 94 11.84 17.65 -16.69
CA TRP A 94 10.40 17.86 -16.73
C TRP A 94 10.02 19.31 -16.49
N LEU A 95 10.49 19.90 -15.39
CA LEU A 95 10.19 21.27 -15.03
C LEU A 95 11.43 21.97 -14.49
N GLU A 96 11.81 23.08 -15.12
CA GLU A 96 12.89 23.95 -14.66
C GLU A 96 12.32 25.38 -14.54
N VAL A 97 12.09 25.83 -13.31
CA VAL A 97 11.56 27.15 -12.99
C VAL A 97 12.36 27.75 -11.85
N ALA A 98 13.08 28.82 -12.11
CA ALA A 98 14.01 29.44 -11.15
C ALA A 98 15.01 28.39 -10.60
N ASP A 99 15.05 28.21 -9.28
CA ASP A 99 15.92 27.23 -8.63
C ASP A 99 15.33 25.82 -8.54
N LEU A 100 14.04 25.65 -8.93
CA LEU A 100 13.36 24.37 -8.87
C LEU A 100 13.64 23.56 -10.16
N ARG A 101 14.36 22.44 -10.02
CA ARG A 101 14.63 21.50 -11.10
C ARG A 101 13.98 20.16 -10.76
N LEU A 102 12.86 19.85 -11.40
CA LEU A 102 12.21 18.55 -11.29
C LEU A 102 12.58 17.70 -12.51
N ARG A 103 13.10 16.52 -12.23
CA ARG A 103 13.47 15.51 -13.24
C ARG A 103 12.61 14.28 -13.03
N ILE A 104 12.23 13.63 -14.12
CA ILE A 104 11.62 12.31 -14.09
C ILE A 104 12.76 11.33 -14.33
N GLY A 105 13.17 10.64 -13.29
CA GLY A 105 14.26 9.69 -13.33
C GLY A 105 13.79 8.26 -13.10
N PHE A 106 14.48 7.30 -13.71
CA PHE A 106 14.26 5.87 -13.62
C PHE A 106 15.55 5.19 -13.18
N ASP A 107 15.49 4.50 -12.03
CA ASP A 107 16.59 3.69 -11.51
C ASP A 107 16.41 2.23 -11.96
N LEU A 108 17.29 1.79 -12.85
CA LEU A 108 17.29 0.46 -13.46
C LEU A 108 18.28 -0.45 -12.72
N SER A 109 18.16 -0.56 -11.42
CA SER A 109 18.85 -1.59 -10.64
C SER A 109 18.16 -2.95 -10.77
N LEU A 110 18.89 -4.03 -10.60
CA LEU A 110 18.35 -5.39 -10.71
C LEU A 110 17.20 -5.62 -9.71
N SER A 111 17.29 -5.07 -8.51
CA SER A 111 16.24 -5.14 -7.48
C SER A 111 14.96 -4.41 -7.89
N ASN A 112 15.06 -3.21 -8.46
CA ASN A 112 13.91 -2.46 -8.94
C ASN A 112 13.27 -3.14 -10.16
N LEU A 113 14.07 -3.64 -11.09
CA LEU A 113 13.57 -4.35 -12.26
C LEU A 113 12.91 -5.69 -11.88
N ALA A 114 13.46 -6.41 -10.90
CA ALA A 114 12.83 -7.62 -10.39
C ALA A 114 11.47 -7.29 -9.73
N ALA A 115 11.39 -6.21 -8.93
CA ALA A 115 10.12 -5.76 -8.37
C ALA A 115 9.13 -5.31 -9.46
N LEU A 116 9.60 -4.65 -10.52
CA LEU A 116 8.80 -4.31 -11.69
C LEU A 116 8.21 -5.55 -12.37
N GLU A 117 9.03 -6.58 -12.59
CA GLU A 117 8.61 -7.83 -13.22
C GLU A 117 7.58 -8.57 -12.35
N LEU A 118 7.73 -8.52 -11.03
CA LEU A 118 6.69 -9.02 -10.11
C LEU A 118 5.37 -8.27 -10.33
N VAL A 119 5.39 -6.93 -10.44
CA VAL A 119 4.19 -6.11 -10.63
C VAL A 119 3.50 -6.46 -11.93
N THR A 120 4.21 -6.45 -13.05
CA THR A 120 3.66 -6.67 -14.38
C THR A 120 3.18 -8.11 -14.57
N THR A 121 3.94 -9.10 -14.09
CA THR A 121 3.56 -10.52 -14.13
C THR A 121 2.32 -10.76 -13.26
N MET A 122 2.24 -10.21 -12.04
CA MET A 122 1.07 -10.36 -11.19
C MET A 122 -0.16 -9.67 -11.78
N SER A 123 0.03 -8.51 -12.42
CA SER A 123 -1.04 -7.82 -13.15
C SER A 123 -1.56 -8.69 -14.29
N LEU A 124 -0.69 -9.25 -15.11
CA LEU A 124 -1.06 -10.14 -16.23
C LEU A 124 -1.83 -11.38 -15.74
N VAL A 125 -1.28 -12.09 -14.78
CA VAL A 125 -1.89 -13.34 -14.24
C VAL A 125 -3.25 -13.03 -13.59
N CYS A 126 -3.36 -11.92 -12.87
CA CYS A 126 -4.62 -11.45 -12.28
C CYS A 126 -5.64 -11.03 -13.34
N GLN A 127 -5.22 -10.36 -14.40
CA GLN A 127 -6.11 -9.98 -15.51
C GLN A 127 -6.68 -11.20 -16.23
N VAL A 128 -5.87 -12.25 -16.48
CA VAL A 128 -6.36 -13.52 -17.04
C VAL A 128 -7.37 -14.17 -16.11
N PHE A 129 -7.09 -14.22 -14.80
CA PHE A 129 -8.03 -14.74 -13.80
C PHE A 129 -9.34 -13.96 -13.77
N ALA A 130 -9.26 -12.63 -13.89
CA ALA A 130 -10.42 -11.74 -13.87
C ALA A 130 -11.37 -11.96 -15.06
N LEU A 131 -10.87 -12.38 -16.23
CA LEU A 131 -11.72 -12.76 -17.38
C LEU A 131 -12.70 -13.88 -17.04
N GLY A 132 -12.26 -14.83 -16.23
CA GLY A 132 -13.12 -15.93 -15.78
C GLY A 132 -13.99 -15.54 -14.58
N TYR A 133 -13.44 -14.79 -13.62
CA TYR A 133 -14.16 -14.40 -12.41
C TYR A 133 -15.27 -13.38 -12.67
N LEU A 134 -15.05 -12.41 -13.57
CA LEU A 134 -15.98 -11.33 -13.94
C LEU A 134 -16.68 -11.60 -15.29
N ASP A 135 -16.83 -12.86 -15.69
CA ASP A 135 -17.38 -13.25 -17.01
C ASP A 135 -18.74 -12.62 -17.33
N LYS A 136 -19.60 -12.47 -16.32
CA LYS A 136 -20.95 -11.90 -16.44
C LYS A 136 -21.06 -10.43 -16.05
N GLU A 137 -19.94 -9.77 -15.79
CA GLU A 137 -19.93 -8.38 -15.30
C GLU A 137 -19.98 -7.38 -16.45
N TRP A 138 -21.02 -6.57 -16.50
CA TRP A 138 -21.18 -5.51 -17.51
C TRP A 138 -20.11 -4.43 -17.41
N SER A 139 -19.62 -4.17 -16.21
CA SER A 139 -18.60 -3.17 -15.94
C SER A 139 -17.17 -3.69 -16.14
N LEU A 140 -16.99 -4.82 -16.82
CA LEU A 140 -15.69 -5.47 -17.05
C LEU A 140 -14.65 -4.48 -17.62
N ALA A 141 -15.02 -3.67 -18.62
CA ALA A 141 -14.11 -2.68 -19.21
C ALA A 141 -13.61 -1.65 -18.19
N ARG A 142 -14.48 -1.22 -17.25
CA ARG A 142 -14.09 -0.33 -16.15
C ARG A 142 -13.08 -1.00 -15.22
N PHE A 143 -13.28 -2.29 -14.91
CA PHE A 143 -12.32 -3.05 -14.11
C PHE A 143 -10.93 -3.06 -14.76
N TYR A 144 -10.84 -3.37 -16.05
CA TYR A 144 -9.57 -3.40 -16.77
C TYR A 144 -8.92 -2.02 -16.89
N ALA A 145 -9.71 -0.97 -17.13
CA ALA A 145 -9.19 0.41 -17.10
C ALA A 145 -8.54 0.74 -15.74
N LEU A 146 -9.17 0.34 -14.64
CA LEU A 146 -8.64 0.57 -13.29
C LEU A 146 -7.40 -0.27 -12.98
N VAL A 147 -7.34 -1.51 -13.48
CA VAL A 147 -6.15 -2.37 -13.33
C VAL A 147 -4.98 -1.83 -14.15
N GLY A 148 -5.21 -1.36 -15.39
CA GLY A 148 -4.16 -0.70 -16.18
C GLY A 148 -3.64 0.57 -15.50
N PHE A 149 -4.53 1.39 -14.93
CA PHE A 149 -4.16 2.56 -14.14
C PHE A 149 -3.29 2.19 -12.92
N PHE A 150 -3.68 1.14 -12.21
CA PHE A 150 -2.90 0.59 -11.10
C PHE A 150 -1.51 0.13 -11.55
N GLU A 151 -1.43 -0.66 -12.62
CA GLU A 151 -0.18 -1.21 -13.16
C GLU A 151 0.81 -0.11 -13.55
N GLY A 152 0.33 0.93 -14.27
CA GLY A 152 1.16 2.07 -14.65
C GLY A 152 1.71 2.82 -13.44
N ALA A 153 0.86 3.12 -12.47
CA ALA A 153 1.28 3.82 -11.25
C ALA A 153 2.27 3.00 -10.43
N MET A 154 2.02 1.69 -10.24
CA MET A 154 2.89 0.82 -9.44
C MET A 154 4.25 0.60 -10.09
N SER A 155 4.27 0.36 -11.41
CA SER A 155 5.52 0.25 -12.20
C SER A 155 6.35 1.54 -12.11
N GLY A 156 5.68 2.69 -12.15
CA GLY A 156 6.32 3.98 -11.96
C GLY A 156 6.93 4.16 -10.56
N VAL A 157 6.24 3.77 -9.48
CA VAL A 157 6.78 3.83 -8.09
C VAL A 157 8.04 3.01 -7.96
N VAL A 158 8.03 1.81 -8.53
CA VAL A 158 9.18 0.90 -8.45
C VAL A 158 10.39 1.48 -9.14
N LEU A 159 10.23 2.02 -10.35
CA LEU A 159 11.33 2.54 -11.16
C LEU A 159 11.77 3.96 -10.78
N SER A 160 10.92 4.77 -10.15
CA SER A 160 11.21 6.18 -9.86
C SER A 160 12.49 6.38 -9.06
N SER A 161 13.36 7.27 -9.52
CA SER A 161 14.56 7.74 -8.80
C SER A 161 14.31 8.97 -7.94
N ASN A 162 13.11 9.57 -8.04
CA ASN A 162 12.75 10.83 -7.38
C ASN A 162 11.66 10.61 -6.33
N LEU A 163 11.86 11.12 -5.12
CA LEU A 163 10.92 10.96 -4.01
C LEU A 163 9.58 11.67 -4.24
N PHE A 164 9.59 12.85 -4.86
CA PHE A 164 8.36 13.59 -5.16
C PHE A 164 7.52 12.85 -6.22
N ILE A 165 8.14 12.34 -7.27
CA ILE A 165 7.46 11.51 -8.27
C ILE A 165 6.93 10.21 -7.65
N SER A 166 7.73 9.56 -6.78
CA SER A 166 7.28 8.38 -6.03
C SER A 166 6.04 8.70 -5.17
N TYR A 167 6.03 9.85 -4.47
CA TYR A 167 4.88 10.30 -3.69
C TYR A 167 3.65 10.49 -4.59
N PHE A 168 3.78 11.21 -5.70
CA PHE A 168 2.68 11.44 -6.64
C PHE A 168 2.07 10.12 -7.16
N LEU A 169 2.93 9.17 -7.55
CA LEU A 169 2.49 7.86 -8.02
C LEU A 169 1.84 7.02 -6.89
N LEU A 170 2.31 7.15 -5.64
CA LEU A 170 1.65 6.55 -4.46
C LEU A 170 0.24 7.10 -4.26
N GLU A 171 0.00 8.38 -4.56
CA GLU A 171 -1.33 8.98 -4.50
C GLU A 171 -2.26 8.41 -5.59
N MET A 172 -1.73 8.18 -6.79
CA MET A 172 -2.46 7.48 -7.86
C MET A 172 -2.85 6.06 -7.45
N LEU A 173 -1.98 5.35 -6.72
CA LEU A 173 -2.29 4.02 -6.17
C LEU A 173 -3.37 4.08 -5.08
N THR A 174 -3.39 5.13 -4.26
CA THR A 174 -4.49 5.35 -3.28
C THR A 174 -5.82 5.53 -4.00
N LEU A 175 -5.85 6.34 -5.05
CA LEU A 175 -7.03 6.55 -5.89
C LEU A 175 -7.46 5.25 -6.59
N SER A 176 -6.52 4.51 -7.19
CA SER A 176 -6.79 3.22 -7.82
C SER A 176 -7.43 2.23 -6.83
N THR A 177 -6.90 2.17 -5.60
CA THR A 177 -7.45 1.31 -4.55
C THR A 177 -8.90 1.71 -4.21
N TYR A 178 -9.17 3.00 -4.03
CA TYR A 178 -10.51 3.52 -3.76
C TYR A 178 -11.50 3.10 -4.85
N LEU A 179 -11.14 3.29 -6.11
CA LEU A 179 -11.99 2.97 -7.27
C LEU A 179 -12.21 1.46 -7.45
N LEU A 180 -11.19 0.65 -7.15
CA LEU A 180 -11.29 -0.82 -7.21
C LEU A 180 -12.08 -1.42 -6.04
N VAL A 181 -11.99 -0.84 -4.83
CA VAL A 181 -12.83 -1.24 -3.69
C VAL A 181 -14.28 -0.86 -3.96
N GLY A 182 -14.52 0.39 -4.40
CA GLY A 182 -15.83 0.91 -4.73
C GLY A 182 -16.38 0.43 -6.08
N PHE A 183 -15.87 -0.68 -6.63
CA PHE A 183 -16.26 -1.17 -7.95
C PHE A 183 -17.78 -1.39 -8.08
N TRP A 184 -18.41 -2.03 -7.09
CA TRP A 184 -19.86 -2.23 -7.01
C TRP A 184 -20.55 -1.08 -6.26
N TYR A 185 -20.38 0.14 -6.75
CA TYR A 185 -20.83 1.38 -6.10
C TYR A 185 -22.36 1.48 -5.85
N ALA A 186 -23.15 0.60 -6.44
CA ALA A 186 -24.58 0.52 -6.14
C ALA A 186 -24.88 -0.05 -4.74
N GLN A 187 -23.91 -0.66 -4.08
CA GLN A 187 -24.04 -1.25 -2.74
C GLN A 187 -23.54 -0.26 -1.69
N PRO A 188 -24.38 0.21 -0.74
CA PRO A 188 -23.97 1.20 0.27
C PRO A 188 -22.80 0.75 1.15
N LEU A 189 -22.71 -0.56 1.46
CA LEU A 189 -21.60 -1.13 2.22
C LEU A 189 -20.28 -0.96 1.49
N VAL A 190 -20.24 -1.25 0.18
CA VAL A 190 -19.06 -1.13 -0.68
C VAL A 190 -18.58 0.33 -0.77
N VAL A 191 -19.52 1.29 -0.88
CA VAL A 191 -19.20 2.73 -0.92
C VAL A 191 -18.59 3.18 0.41
N THR A 192 -19.17 2.74 1.52
CA THR A 192 -18.65 3.06 2.86
C THR A 192 -17.26 2.48 3.06
N ALA A 193 -17.06 1.21 2.72
CA ALA A 193 -15.76 0.53 2.78
C ALA A 193 -14.70 1.23 1.91
N ALA A 194 -15.04 1.63 0.68
CA ALA A 194 -14.13 2.35 -0.20
C ALA A 194 -13.72 3.71 0.40
N ARG A 195 -14.70 4.48 0.91
CA ARG A 195 -14.46 5.76 1.57
C ARG A 195 -13.54 5.60 2.79
N ASP A 196 -13.83 4.65 3.67
CA ASP A 196 -13.09 4.45 4.91
C ASP A 196 -11.67 3.96 4.63
N ALA A 197 -11.49 3.07 3.63
CA ALA A 197 -10.18 2.67 3.13
C ALA A 197 -9.37 3.86 2.57
N PHE A 198 -10.00 4.75 1.82
CA PHE A 198 -9.35 5.94 1.27
C PHE A 198 -8.92 6.91 2.37
N LEU A 199 -9.82 7.23 3.31
CA LEU A 199 -9.56 8.19 4.39
C LEU A 199 -8.45 7.71 5.33
N THR A 200 -8.44 6.42 5.68
CA THR A 200 -7.39 5.84 6.52
C THR A 200 -6.00 6.00 5.89
N LYS A 201 -5.88 5.70 4.59
CA LYS A 201 -4.60 5.90 3.87
C LYS A 201 -4.22 7.38 3.78
N ARG A 202 -5.20 8.27 3.58
CA ARG A 202 -4.96 9.70 3.44
C ARG A 202 -4.28 10.32 4.67
N VAL A 203 -4.55 9.82 5.86
CA VAL A 203 -3.84 10.26 7.08
C VAL A 203 -2.33 10.02 6.96
N GLY A 204 -1.93 8.82 6.55
CA GLY A 204 -0.52 8.50 6.30
C GLY A 204 0.10 9.32 5.18
N ASP A 205 -0.67 9.56 4.10
CA ASP A 205 -0.21 10.29 2.92
C ASP A 205 0.07 11.76 3.22
N VAL A 206 -0.76 12.41 4.03
CA VAL A 206 -0.54 13.81 4.48
C VAL A 206 0.72 13.91 5.34
N LEU A 207 0.92 12.98 6.27
CA LEU A 207 2.12 12.96 7.10
C LEU A 207 3.38 12.68 6.26
N LEU A 208 3.30 11.79 5.27
CA LEU A 208 4.39 11.56 4.32
C LEU A 208 4.70 12.82 3.52
N LEU A 209 3.68 13.54 3.04
CA LEU A 209 3.88 14.81 2.34
C LEU A 209 4.63 15.83 3.20
N MET A 210 4.26 15.94 4.49
CA MET A 210 4.99 16.82 5.43
C MET A 210 6.45 16.37 5.56
N GLY A 211 6.72 15.06 5.64
CA GLY A 211 8.07 14.50 5.64
C GLY A 211 8.85 14.81 4.35
N VAL A 212 8.21 14.65 3.19
CA VAL A 212 8.79 14.95 1.87
C VAL A 212 9.15 16.43 1.75
N VAL A 213 8.22 17.33 2.10
CA VAL A 213 8.46 18.79 2.08
C VAL A 213 9.58 19.18 3.06
N GLY A 214 9.56 18.62 4.28
CA GLY A 214 10.61 18.85 5.27
C GLY A 214 11.98 18.36 4.80
N LEU A 215 12.03 17.21 4.12
CA LEU A 215 13.27 16.66 3.55
C LEU A 215 13.78 17.52 2.40
N SER A 216 12.90 17.97 1.49
CA SER A 216 13.24 18.90 0.40
C SER A 216 13.87 20.18 0.92
N ALA A 217 13.25 20.80 1.94
CA ALA A 217 13.73 22.03 2.54
C ALA A 217 15.12 21.89 3.20
N LYS A 218 15.49 20.68 3.64
CA LYS A 218 16.78 20.39 4.29
C LYS A 218 17.85 19.89 3.33
N ALA A 219 17.48 19.01 2.41
CA ALA A 219 18.42 18.39 1.48
C ALA A 219 18.61 19.19 0.18
N GLY A 220 17.67 20.08 -0.17
CA GLY A 220 17.72 20.86 -1.42
C GLY A 220 17.48 20.05 -2.70
N SER A 221 17.25 18.74 -2.60
CA SER A 221 16.99 17.84 -3.72
C SER A 221 15.95 16.78 -3.33
N MET A 222 15.30 16.19 -4.33
CA MET A 222 14.37 15.08 -4.19
C MET A 222 14.84 13.79 -4.87
N GLU A 223 16.00 13.81 -5.53
CA GLU A 223 16.62 12.63 -6.10
C GLU A 223 17.18 11.73 -4.99
N PHE A 224 16.89 10.42 -5.06
CA PHE A 224 17.35 9.49 -4.01
C PHE A 224 18.87 9.48 -3.85
N THR A 225 19.62 9.59 -4.93
CA THR A 225 21.09 9.65 -4.93
C THR A 225 21.61 10.84 -4.11
N ASP A 226 21.00 12.02 -4.32
CA ASP A 226 21.36 13.24 -3.59
C ASP A 226 20.93 13.15 -2.12
N LEU A 227 19.75 12.58 -1.86
CA LEU A 227 19.26 12.34 -0.51
C LEU A 227 20.17 11.40 0.29
N TYR A 228 20.76 10.39 -0.37
CA TYR A 228 21.69 9.46 0.29
C TYR A 228 23.01 10.14 0.64
N SER A 229 23.57 10.93 -0.28
CA SER A 229 24.79 11.69 -0.04
C SER A 229 24.59 12.74 1.04
N TRP A 230 23.47 13.44 1.00
CA TRP A 230 23.07 14.40 2.04
C TRP A 230 22.90 13.73 3.42
N ALA A 231 22.22 12.58 3.49
CA ALA A 231 22.00 11.85 4.74
C ALA A 231 23.33 11.38 5.36
N ALA A 232 24.26 10.88 4.55
CA ALA A 232 25.58 10.48 5.00
C ALA A 232 26.35 11.67 5.58
N HIS A 233 26.34 12.82 4.89
CA HIS A 233 27.00 14.04 5.36
C HIS A 233 26.31 14.62 6.62
N ALA A 234 24.98 14.61 6.68
CA ALA A 234 24.22 15.08 7.84
C ALA A 234 24.47 14.22 9.09
N LEU A 235 24.72 12.92 8.92
CA LEU A 235 25.08 12.02 10.02
C LEU A 235 26.47 12.34 10.59
N GLU A 236 27.44 12.67 9.73
CA GLU A 236 28.81 13.00 10.13
C GLU A 236 28.90 14.42 10.76
N SER A 237 28.22 15.41 10.18
CA SER A 237 28.29 16.81 10.59
C SER A 237 27.32 17.18 11.73
N GLY A 238 26.34 16.32 12.05
CA GLY A 238 25.29 16.64 13.01
C GLY A 238 24.38 17.80 12.55
N ALA A 239 24.25 18.03 11.24
CA ALA A 239 23.55 19.18 10.65
C ALA A 239 22.04 19.22 10.96
N ILE A 240 21.46 18.13 11.46
CA ILE A 240 20.05 18.04 11.87
C ILE A 240 19.98 17.82 13.37
N GLY A 241 19.28 18.73 14.06
CA GLY A 241 18.97 18.54 15.49
C GLY A 241 18.06 17.35 15.74
N PRO A 242 18.12 16.75 16.93
CA PRO A 242 17.37 15.50 17.25
C PRO A 242 15.86 15.60 17.01
N LEU A 243 15.25 16.75 17.32
CA LEU A 243 13.83 16.99 17.09
C LEU A 243 13.49 17.02 15.59
N GLY A 244 14.32 17.68 14.79
CA GLY A 244 14.14 17.75 13.33
C GLY A 244 14.25 16.37 12.69
N ALA A 245 15.26 15.59 13.06
CA ALA A 245 15.42 14.20 12.59
C ALA A 245 14.25 13.31 13.01
N CYS A 246 13.75 13.48 14.23
CA CYS A 246 12.58 12.77 14.74
C CYS A 246 11.32 13.06 13.93
N LEU A 247 10.95 14.34 13.75
CA LEU A 247 9.75 14.75 13.01
C LEU A 247 9.83 14.32 11.54
N LEU A 248 11.00 14.48 10.93
CA LEU A 248 11.25 14.04 9.57
C LEU A 248 11.06 12.54 9.43
N GLY A 249 11.73 11.76 10.28
CA GLY A 249 11.66 10.29 10.24
C GLY A 249 10.23 9.78 10.48
N LEU A 250 9.51 10.31 11.47
CA LEU A 250 8.13 9.92 11.75
C LEU A 250 7.19 10.29 10.59
N GLY A 251 7.34 11.45 9.96
CA GLY A 251 6.59 11.83 8.77
C GLY A 251 6.83 10.85 7.61
N LEU A 252 8.10 10.52 7.34
CA LEU A 252 8.47 9.65 6.24
C LEU A 252 7.99 8.19 6.41
N ILE A 253 7.88 7.67 7.63
CA ILE A 253 7.39 6.30 7.85
C ILE A 253 5.86 6.20 7.86
N ALA A 254 5.13 7.29 8.13
CA ALA A 254 3.67 7.28 8.26
C ALA A 254 2.95 6.85 6.96
N GLY A 255 3.41 7.34 5.80
CA GLY A 255 2.86 6.92 4.51
C GLY A 255 3.03 5.43 4.24
N PRO A 256 4.25 4.88 4.29
CA PRO A 256 4.50 3.45 4.23
C PRO A 256 3.67 2.62 5.21
N MET A 257 3.50 3.06 6.47
CA MET A 257 2.62 2.40 7.45
C MET A 257 1.18 2.31 6.94
N GLY A 258 0.64 3.41 6.42
CA GLY A 258 -0.69 3.44 5.84
C GLY A 258 -0.81 2.56 4.59
N LYS A 259 0.15 2.63 3.66
CA LYS A 259 0.14 1.83 2.41
C LYS A 259 0.27 0.34 2.66
N CYS A 260 1.10 -0.06 3.61
CA CYS A 260 1.36 -1.47 3.96
C CYS A 260 0.39 -2.04 5.00
N ALA A 261 -0.69 -1.32 5.32
CA ALA A 261 -1.67 -1.72 6.31
C ALA A 261 -1.05 -2.12 7.65
N GLN A 262 -0.16 -1.27 8.19
CA GLN A 262 0.47 -1.51 9.48
C GLN A 262 -0.28 -0.83 10.61
N PHE A 263 -0.26 -1.43 11.80
CA PHE A 263 -0.88 -0.85 12.99
C PHE A 263 -0.36 0.60 13.23
N PRO A 264 -1.23 1.56 13.56
CA PRO A 264 -2.68 1.48 13.73
C PRO A 264 -3.49 1.67 12.43
N MET A 265 -2.86 1.88 11.27
CA MET A 265 -3.50 2.22 9.99
C MET A 265 -3.86 0.98 9.14
N HIS A 266 -4.08 -0.18 9.77
CA HIS A 266 -4.30 -1.46 9.05
C HIS A 266 -5.76 -1.71 8.63
N LEU A 267 -6.72 -1.05 9.26
CA LEU A 267 -8.16 -1.29 9.09
C LEU A 267 -8.64 -1.21 7.64
N TRP A 268 -8.02 -0.36 6.82
CA TRP A 268 -8.42 -0.19 5.42
C TRP A 268 -8.30 -1.47 4.59
N LEU A 269 -7.37 -2.36 4.94
CA LEU A 269 -7.14 -3.59 4.18
C LEU A 269 -8.28 -4.60 4.42
N ASP A 270 -8.84 -4.61 5.62
CA ASP A 270 -10.03 -5.38 5.97
C ASP A 270 -11.28 -4.85 5.26
N GLU A 271 -11.56 -3.56 5.38
CA GLU A 271 -12.66 -2.90 4.68
C GLU A 271 -12.58 -3.09 3.16
N ALA A 272 -11.38 -3.08 2.61
CA ALA A 272 -11.15 -3.28 1.19
C ALA A 272 -11.53 -4.68 0.67
N MET A 273 -11.88 -5.64 1.54
CA MET A 273 -12.32 -6.98 1.12
C MET A 273 -13.73 -6.99 0.51
N GLU A 274 -14.50 -5.91 0.63
CA GLU A 274 -15.80 -5.74 -0.03
C GLU A 274 -15.71 -5.61 -1.56
N GLY A 275 -14.53 -5.30 -2.09
CA GLY A 275 -14.29 -5.25 -3.54
C GLY A 275 -14.21 -6.62 -4.22
N PRO A 276 -14.18 -6.65 -5.58
CA PRO A 276 -14.08 -7.90 -6.34
C PRO A 276 -12.78 -8.65 -6.05
N ASN A 277 -12.85 -9.99 -6.03
CA ASN A 277 -11.69 -10.81 -5.64
C ASN A 277 -10.44 -10.59 -6.50
N PRO A 278 -10.50 -10.40 -7.84
CA PRO A 278 -9.31 -10.08 -8.61
C PRO A 278 -8.60 -8.79 -8.13
N ALA A 279 -9.34 -7.77 -7.69
CA ALA A 279 -8.74 -6.59 -7.06
C ALA A 279 -8.10 -6.95 -5.70
N SER A 280 -8.66 -7.91 -4.95
CA SER A 280 -8.07 -8.37 -3.68
C SER A 280 -6.78 -9.16 -3.90
N ILE A 281 -6.65 -9.92 -5.00
CA ILE A 281 -5.40 -10.58 -5.39
C ILE A 281 -4.28 -9.54 -5.53
N LEU A 282 -4.46 -8.52 -6.39
CA LEU A 282 -3.46 -7.47 -6.61
C LEU A 282 -3.18 -6.68 -5.34
N ARG A 283 -4.22 -6.38 -4.57
CA ARG A 283 -4.09 -5.59 -3.34
C ARG A 283 -3.22 -6.27 -2.29
N ASN A 284 -3.45 -7.55 -2.03
CA ASN A 284 -2.73 -8.29 -1.00
C ASN A 284 -1.35 -8.79 -1.45
N SER A 285 -1.07 -8.82 -2.75
CA SER A 285 0.21 -9.28 -3.29
C SER A 285 1.14 -8.14 -3.70
N VAL A 286 0.60 -7.08 -4.31
CA VAL A 286 1.40 -6.02 -4.95
C VAL A 286 1.13 -4.63 -4.36
N VAL A 287 -0.15 -4.22 -4.21
CA VAL A 287 -0.47 -2.86 -3.73
C VAL A 287 0.15 -2.59 -2.36
N VAL A 288 0.01 -3.52 -1.43
CA VAL A 288 0.53 -3.37 -0.06
C VAL A 288 2.06 -3.32 -0.01
N THR A 289 2.77 -3.73 -1.06
CA THR A 289 4.23 -3.67 -1.10
C THR A 289 4.78 -2.30 -1.51
N CYS A 290 3.95 -1.42 -2.11
CA CYS A 290 4.40 -0.11 -2.58
C CYS A 290 5.01 0.76 -1.46
N GLY A 291 4.40 0.76 -0.28
CA GLY A 291 4.93 1.47 0.88
C GLY A 291 6.28 0.90 1.34
N ALA A 292 6.42 -0.43 1.37
CA ALA A 292 7.68 -1.08 1.74
C ALA A 292 8.81 -0.80 0.73
N ILE A 293 8.51 -0.73 -0.57
CA ILE A 293 9.48 -0.38 -1.61
C ILE A 293 9.97 1.06 -1.41
N VAL A 294 9.06 2.01 -1.16
CA VAL A 294 9.46 3.40 -0.88
C VAL A 294 10.21 3.50 0.46
N LEU A 295 9.82 2.75 1.47
CA LEU A 295 10.50 2.70 2.76
C LEU A 295 11.93 2.15 2.61
N LEU A 296 12.16 1.15 1.75
CA LEU A 296 13.50 0.64 1.41
C LEU A 296 14.36 1.73 0.77
N LYS A 297 13.80 2.52 -0.15
CA LYS A 297 14.51 3.66 -0.76
C LYS A 297 14.79 4.78 0.25
N LEU A 298 13.93 4.96 1.25
CA LEU A 298 14.11 5.96 2.32
C LEU A 298 15.01 5.49 3.46
N MET A 299 15.35 4.20 3.53
CA MET A 299 16.12 3.63 4.63
C MET A 299 17.42 4.39 4.95
N PRO A 300 18.25 4.85 3.97
CA PRO A 300 19.46 5.61 4.27
C PRO A 300 19.19 6.95 5.00
N VAL A 301 18.04 7.58 4.71
CA VAL A 301 17.61 8.82 5.38
C VAL A 301 17.05 8.52 6.78
N LEU A 302 16.34 7.41 6.97
CA LEU A 302 15.73 7.05 8.25
C LEU A 302 16.76 6.75 9.35
N VAL A 303 17.98 6.38 9.00
CA VAL A 303 19.09 6.17 9.95
C VAL A 303 19.39 7.45 10.76
N LEU A 304 19.08 8.63 10.22
CA LEU A 304 19.20 9.91 10.93
C LEU A 304 18.28 10.02 12.16
N SER A 305 17.22 9.22 12.22
CA SER A 305 16.21 9.25 13.28
C SER A 305 16.11 7.91 14.03
N PRO A 306 16.88 7.72 15.12
CA PRO A 306 16.80 6.50 15.92
C PRO A 306 15.38 6.22 16.45
N LEU A 307 14.61 7.27 16.78
CA LEU A 307 13.23 7.11 17.23
C LEU A 307 12.32 6.57 16.12
N ALA A 308 12.48 7.04 14.87
CA ALA A 308 11.70 6.50 13.74
C ALA A 308 12.00 5.00 13.52
N ILE A 309 13.25 4.59 13.67
CA ILE A 309 13.64 3.17 13.60
C ILE A 309 12.99 2.36 14.75
N GLN A 310 12.99 2.89 15.98
CA GLN A 310 12.33 2.23 17.12
C GLN A 310 10.80 2.11 16.90
N VAL A 311 10.16 3.16 16.42
CA VAL A 311 8.73 3.14 16.07
C VAL A 311 8.46 2.11 14.97
N LEU A 312 9.31 2.05 13.95
CA LEU A 312 9.19 1.08 12.87
C LEU A 312 9.31 -0.37 13.36
N LEU A 313 10.24 -0.64 14.29
CA LEU A 313 10.40 -1.95 14.95
C LEU A 313 9.17 -2.31 15.79
N ALA A 314 8.68 -1.37 16.59
CA ALA A 314 7.50 -1.57 17.42
C ALA A 314 6.25 -1.85 16.58
N VAL A 315 5.98 -0.98 15.59
CA VAL A 315 4.84 -1.13 14.67
C VAL A 315 4.92 -2.44 13.89
N GLY A 316 6.10 -2.78 13.36
CA GLY A 316 6.31 -4.04 12.65
C GLY A 316 6.04 -5.26 13.55
N SER A 317 6.52 -5.23 14.79
CA SER A 317 6.34 -6.36 15.75
C SER A 317 4.87 -6.49 16.18
N ILE A 318 4.20 -5.39 16.49
CA ILE A 318 2.77 -5.38 16.86
C ILE A 318 1.94 -5.90 15.68
N SER A 319 2.20 -5.41 14.46
CA SER A 319 1.49 -5.84 13.25
C SER A 319 1.75 -7.31 12.93
N ALA A 320 3.00 -7.79 13.10
CA ALA A 320 3.37 -9.17 12.81
C ALA A 320 2.62 -10.15 13.71
N ILE A 321 2.66 -9.97 15.01
CA ILE A 321 2.02 -10.88 15.97
C ILE A 321 0.51 -10.59 16.04
N GLY A 322 0.11 -9.33 16.19
CA GLY A 322 -1.30 -8.92 16.31
C GLY A 322 -2.10 -9.32 15.07
N GLY A 323 -1.61 -9.03 13.87
CA GLY A 323 -2.25 -9.43 12.62
C GLY A 323 -2.38 -10.95 12.48
N ALA A 324 -1.38 -11.73 12.89
CA ALA A 324 -1.45 -13.19 12.86
C ALA A 324 -2.49 -13.75 13.85
N LEU A 325 -2.59 -13.18 15.04
CA LEU A 325 -3.59 -13.56 16.04
C LEU A 325 -5.03 -13.23 15.59
N VAL A 326 -5.23 -12.02 15.04
CA VAL A 326 -6.54 -11.63 14.48
C VAL A 326 -6.90 -12.52 13.30
N ALA A 327 -5.96 -12.86 12.41
CA ALA A 327 -6.18 -13.76 11.29
C ALA A 327 -6.71 -15.13 11.75
N LEU A 328 -6.17 -15.69 12.85
CA LEU A 328 -6.66 -16.93 13.46
C LEU A 328 -8.09 -16.82 13.98
N ALA A 329 -8.56 -15.62 14.34
CA ALA A 329 -9.88 -15.39 14.90
C ALA A 329 -10.94 -15.06 13.85
N GLN A 330 -10.58 -14.77 12.59
CA GLN A 330 -11.51 -14.40 11.54
C GLN A 330 -12.32 -15.60 11.02
N VAL A 331 -13.60 -15.37 10.80
CA VAL A 331 -14.54 -16.32 10.19
C VAL A 331 -14.66 -16.10 8.69
N ASP A 332 -14.48 -14.87 8.22
CA ASP A 332 -14.45 -14.52 6.80
C ASP A 332 -13.11 -14.93 6.16
N LEU A 333 -13.22 -15.68 5.05
CA LEU A 333 -12.07 -16.24 4.34
C LEU A 333 -11.13 -15.15 3.78
N LYS A 334 -11.67 -14.06 3.22
CA LYS A 334 -10.84 -12.97 2.70
C LYS A 334 -10.21 -12.17 3.83
N ARG A 335 -10.94 -11.90 4.91
CA ARG A 335 -10.45 -11.15 6.08
C ARG A 335 -9.34 -11.90 6.79
N ALA A 336 -9.45 -13.22 6.96
CA ALA A 336 -8.40 -14.06 7.56
C ALA A 336 -7.05 -13.90 6.82
N PHE A 337 -7.06 -13.86 5.48
CA PHE A 337 -5.83 -13.67 4.71
C PHE A 337 -5.39 -12.21 4.60
N SER A 338 -6.30 -11.26 4.71
CA SER A 338 -5.99 -9.84 4.79
C SER A 338 -5.15 -9.52 6.04
N TYR A 339 -5.58 -9.95 7.22
CA TYR A 339 -4.82 -9.79 8.47
C TYR A 339 -3.50 -10.55 8.44
N SER A 340 -3.47 -11.72 7.83
CA SER A 340 -2.21 -12.44 7.59
C SER A 340 -1.25 -11.66 6.67
N THR A 341 -1.75 -10.87 5.70
CA THR A 341 -0.93 -9.98 4.87
C THR A 341 -0.34 -8.84 5.71
N THR A 342 -1.13 -8.19 6.56
CA THR A 342 -0.65 -7.19 7.54
C THR A 342 0.48 -7.75 8.40
N SER A 343 0.32 -8.98 8.88
CA SER A 343 1.34 -9.69 9.67
C SER A 343 2.67 -9.85 8.92
N TYR A 344 2.64 -10.32 7.68
CA TYR A 344 3.85 -10.49 6.87
C TYR A 344 4.56 -9.17 6.57
N LEU A 345 3.81 -8.13 6.27
CA LEU A 345 4.39 -6.80 6.05
C LEU A 345 5.01 -6.23 7.33
N GLY A 346 4.51 -6.60 8.50
CA GLY A 346 5.15 -6.32 9.78
C GLY A 346 6.56 -6.91 9.87
N LEU A 347 6.75 -8.17 9.40
CA LEU A 347 8.09 -8.79 9.33
C LEU A 347 9.02 -8.05 8.36
N VAL A 348 8.48 -7.58 7.22
CA VAL A 348 9.24 -6.76 6.26
C VAL A 348 9.67 -5.44 6.91
N PHE A 349 8.79 -4.77 7.67
CA PHE A 349 9.12 -3.54 8.40
C PHE A 349 10.24 -3.75 9.41
N ILE A 350 10.22 -4.86 10.16
CA ILE A 350 11.32 -5.21 11.08
C ILE A 350 12.63 -5.42 10.30
N ALA A 351 12.59 -6.14 9.16
CA ALA A 351 13.78 -6.37 8.34
C ALA A 351 14.38 -5.06 7.79
N ILE A 352 13.51 -4.10 7.36
CA ILE A 352 13.94 -2.78 6.90
C ILE A 352 14.56 -1.99 8.06
N ALA A 353 13.90 -1.94 9.22
CA ALA A 353 14.37 -1.22 10.40
C ALA A 353 15.72 -1.75 10.90
N LEU A 354 15.96 -3.05 10.77
CA LEU A 354 17.24 -3.70 11.07
C LEU A 354 18.28 -3.61 9.95
N GLN A 355 18.02 -2.77 8.94
CA GLN A 355 18.92 -2.53 7.81
C GLN A 355 19.29 -3.80 7.02
N LYS A 356 18.30 -4.65 6.75
CA LYS A 356 18.44 -5.88 5.95
C LYS A 356 17.59 -5.79 4.65
N PRO A 357 17.93 -4.85 3.72
CA PRO A 357 17.10 -4.58 2.54
C PRO A 357 16.92 -5.78 1.62
N GLY A 358 17.98 -6.57 1.40
CA GLY A 358 17.91 -7.77 0.57
C GLY A 358 16.93 -8.81 1.11
N ILE A 359 16.92 -9.03 2.44
CA ILE A 359 15.99 -9.97 3.08
C ILE A 359 14.55 -9.42 3.01
N ALA A 360 14.36 -8.12 3.22
CA ALA A 360 13.05 -7.48 3.08
C ALA A 360 12.47 -7.64 1.67
N LEU A 361 13.28 -7.42 0.63
CA LEU A 361 12.90 -7.63 -0.77
C LEU A 361 12.53 -9.10 -1.04
N LEU A 362 13.33 -10.06 -0.57
CA LEU A 362 13.03 -11.48 -0.72
C LEU A 362 11.71 -11.87 -0.07
N PHE A 363 11.41 -11.31 1.14
CA PHE A 363 10.10 -11.49 1.77
C PHE A 363 8.96 -10.91 0.92
N LEU A 364 9.13 -9.71 0.34
CA LEU A 364 8.12 -9.10 -0.53
C LEU A 364 7.83 -9.97 -1.76
N PHE A 365 8.87 -10.53 -2.38
CA PHE A 365 8.73 -11.45 -3.52
C PHE A 365 8.01 -12.76 -3.13
N ALA A 366 8.55 -13.45 -2.14
CA ALA A 366 8.02 -14.75 -1.73
C ALA A 366 6.57 -14.62 -1.23
N HIS A 367 6.29 -13.60 -0.41
CA HIS A 367 4.95 -13.30 0.06
C HIS A 367 4.01 -12.93 -1.08
N GLY A 368 4.42 -12.02 -1.99
CA GLY A 368 3.57 -11.54 -3.08
C GLY A 368 3.04 -12.67 -3.96
N LEU A 369 3.92 -13.57 -4.43
CA LEU A 369 3.57 -14.71 -5.27
C LEU A 369 2.68 -15.72 -4.53
N ALA A 370 3.08 -16.13 -3.34
CA ALA A 370 2.34 -17.13 -2.56
C ALA A 370 0.97 -16.60 -2.11
N ARG A 371 0.88 -15.32 -1.75
CA ARG A 371 -0.37 -14.67 -1.36
C ARG A 371 -1.33 -14.50 -2.53
N ALA A 372 -0.83 -14.12 -3.71
CA ALA A 372 -1.64 -14.05 -4.92
C ALA A 372 -2.29 -15.40 -5.22
N LEU A 373 -1.52 -16.49 -5.13
CA LEU A 373 -2.02 -17.85 -5.35
C LEU A 373 -3.10 -18.25 -4.33
N GLN A 374 -2.92 -17.89 -3.04
CA GLN A 374 -3.97 -18.11 -2.04
C GLN A 374 -5.25 -17.33 -2.36
N PHE A 375 -5.14 -16.05 -2.72
CA PHE A 375 -6.31 -15.24 -3.07
C PHE A 375 -6.99 -15.69 -4.38
N MET A 376 -6.24 -16.26 -5.32
CA MET A 376 -6.85 -16.92 -6.50
C MET A 376 -7.66 -18.14 -6.07
N SER A 377 -7.13 -18.98 -5.17
CA SER A 377 -7.86 -20.15 -4.63
C SER A 377 -9.11 -19.70 -3.86
N VAL A 378 -9.00 -18.66 -3.02
CA VAL A 378 -10.13 -18.05 -2.32
C VAL A 378 -11.18 -17.52 -3.30
N GLY A 379 -10.75 -16.82 -4.35
CA GLY A 379 -11.64 -16.36 -5.41
C GLY A 379 -12.36 -17.49 -6.14
N SER A 380 -11.66 -18.57 -6.40
CA SER A 380 -12.24 -19.78 -7.02
C SER A 380 -13.33 -20.40 -6.14
N ILE A 381 -13.11 -20.48 -4.83
CA ILE A 381 -14.10 -20.96 -3.86
C ILE A 381 -15.33 -20.04 -3.87
N ILE A 382 -15.13 -18.71 -3.77
CA ILE A 382 -16.22 -17.73 -3.73
C ILE A 382 -17.01 -17.72 -5.04
N ALA A 383 -16.34 -17.82 -6.20
CA ALA A 383 -17.00 -17.84 -7.51
C ALA A 383 -17.95 -19.02 -7.67
N THR A 384 -17.63 -20.18 -7.10
CA THR A 384 -18.41 -21.41 -7.25
C THR A 384 -19.43 -21.63 -6.14
N THR A 385 -19.13 -21.19 -4.91
CA THR A 385 -19.99 -21.39 -3.73
C THR A 385 -20.83 -20.16 -3.37
N THR A 386 -20.48 -18.97 -3.88
CA THR A 386 -21.03 -17.66 -3.46
C THR A 386 -20.95 -17.43 -1.95
N CYS A 387 -19.99 -18.06 -1.26
CA CYS A 387 -19.81 -18.02 0.18
C CYS A 387 -18.36 -17.69 0.53
N GLN A 388 -18.19 -16.87 1.56
CA GLN A 388 -16.88 -16.54 2.13
C GLN A 388 -16.78 -16.84 3.63
N ASP A 389 -17.88 -17.33 4.23
CA ASP A 389 -17.93 -17.72 5.64
C ASP A 389 -17.39 -19.13 5.83
N LEU A 390 -16.33 -19.28 6.63
CA LEU A 390 -15.69 -20.57 6.92
C LEU A 390 -16.62 -21.59 7.58
N THR A 391 -17.63 -21.15 8.30
CA THR A 391 -18.60 -22.02 8.99
C THR A 391 -19.59 -22.69 8.03
N GLU A 392 -19.76 -22.12 6.85
CA GLU A 392 -20.66 -22.62 5.80
C GLU A 392 -19.96 -23.35 4.67
N LEU A 393 -18.60 -23.42 4.73
CA LEU A 393 -17.75 -24.12 3.77
C LEU A 393 -17.32 -25.48 4.32
N GLY A 394 -17.08 -26.46 3.45
CA GLY A 394 -16.57 -27.77 3.83
C GLY A 394 -16.59 -28.78 2.67
N GLY A 395 -15.70 -29.77 2.73
CA GLY A 395 -15.66 -30.90 1.80
C GLY A 395 -15.30 -30.56 0.35
N LEU A 396 -14.63 -29.42 0.09
CA LEU A 396 -14.29 -28.99 -1.27
C LEU A 396 -13.08 -29.73 -1.86
N GLY A 397 -12.27 -30.44 -1.06
CA GLY A 397 -11.04 -31.07 -1.55
C GLY A 397 -11.25 -32.07 -2.69
N SER A 398 -12.33 -32.86 -2.66
CA SER A 398 -12.67 -33.81 -3.73
C SER A 398 -13.36 -33.15 -4.93
N ARG A 399 -13.92 -31.96 -4.77
CA ARG A 399 -14.72 -31.27 -5.79
C ARG A 399 -13.93 -30.23 -6.54
N MET A 400 -12.97 -29.61 -5.87
CA MET A 400 -12.10 -28.55 -6.38
C MET A 400 -10.61 -28.92 -6.15
N PRO A 401 -10.11 -30.02 -6.74
CA PRO A 401 -8.77 -30.54 -6.46
C PRO A 401 -7.66 -29.57 -6.94
N ALA A 402 -7.83 -28.91 -8.08
CA ALA A 402 -6.86 -27.94 -8.58
C ALA A 402 -6.79 -26.72 -7.67
N THR A 403 -7.94 -26.23 -7.21
CA THR A 403 -8.05 -25.12 -6.25
C THR A 403 -7.43 -25.51 -4.90
N ALA A 404 -7.68 -26.74 -4.41
CA ALA A 404 -7.10 -27.23 -3.16
C ALA A 404 -5.57 -27.35 -3.23
N LEU A 405 -5.04 -27.88 -4.34
CA LEU A 405 -3.60 -27.98 -4.58
C LEU A 405 -2.95 -26.59 -4.64
N ALA A 406 -3.54 -25.66 -5.39
CA ALA A 406 -3.05 -24.28 -5.48
C ALA A 406 -3.03 -23.59 -4.10
N PHE A 407 -4.07 -23.78 -3.30
CA PHE A 407 -4.11 -23.29 -1.93
C PHE A 407 -2.98 -23.88 -1.07
N LEU A 408 -2.74 -25.20 -1.16
CA LEU A 408 -1.64 -25.86 -0.43
C LEU A 408 -0.28 -25.34 -0.85
N VAL A 409 -0.03 -25.20 -2.16
CA VAL A 409 1.25 -24.67 -2.68
C VAL A 409 1.47 -23.21 -2.23
N GLY A 410 0.45 -22.35 -2.34
CA GLY A 410 0.53 -20.98 -1.86
C GLY A 410 0.79 -20.92 -0.35
N SER A 411 0.13 -21.77 0.41
CA SER A 411 0.31 -21.89 1.85
C SER A 411 1.70 -22.36 2.25
N ALA A 412 2.20 -23.39 1.57
CA ALA A 412 3.56 -23.91 1.78
C ALA A 412 4.63 -22.87 1.39
N GLY A 413 4.35 -22.03 0.39
CA GLY A 413 5.22 -20.93 0.00
C GLY A 413 5.35 -19.83 1.06
N LEU A 414 4.33 -19.65 1.91
CA LEU A 414 4.33 -18.67 3.00
C LEU A 414 4.93 -19.23 4.29
N VAL A 415 4.62 -20.48 4.64
CA VAL A 415 5.07 -21.09 5.88
C VAL A 415 6.52 -21.55 5.75
N GLY A 416 7.35 -21.22 6.73
CA GLY A 416 8.74 -21.66 6.81
C GLY A 416 8.89 -23.13 7.25
N LEU A 417 8.12 -24.05 6.66
CA LEU A 417 8.19 -25.49 6.95
C LEU A 417 8.93 -26.24 5.83
N LEU A 418 8.55 -26.00 4.59
CA LEU A 418 9.18 -26.59 3.42
C LEU A 418 10.18 -25.60 2.80
N PRO A 419 11.23 -26.07 2.11
CA PRO A 419 12.27 -25.21 1.52
C PRO A 419 11.75 -24.43 0.30
N LEU A 420 10.64 -23.73 0.47
CA LEU A 420 10.01 -22.82 -0.51
C LEU A 420 10.33 -21.36 -0.16
N GLY A 421 9.75 -20.40 -0.87
CA GLY A 421 10.13 -19.00 -0.82
C GLY A 421 10.39 -18.41 0.58
N CYS A 422 9.38 -18.39 1.45
CA CYS A 422 9.53 -17.77 2.77
C CYS A 422 10.42 -18.56 3.74
N PHE A 423 10.63 -19.87 3.54
CA PHE A 423 11.59 -20.64 4.36
C PHE A 423 12.99 -20.02 4.30
N TRP A 424 13.44 -19.66 3.11
CA TRP A 424 14.74 -19.01 2.90
C TRP A 424 14.79 -17.63 3.54
N CYS A 425 13.70 -16.85 3.44
CA CYS A 425 13.60 -15.55 4.08
C CYS A 425 13.70 -15.66 5.62
N TYR A 426 12.94 -16.58 6.21
CA TYR A 426 13.02 -16.86 7.65
C TYR A 426 14.42 -17.37 8.07
N GLY A 427 15.01 -18.27 7.29
CA GLY A 427 16.34 -18.79 7.56
C GLY A 427 17.41 -17.70 7.57
N LEU A 428 17.41 -16.83 6.55
CA LEU A 428 18.36 -15.71 6.44
C LEU A 428 18.21 -14.72 7.58
N ILE A 429 16.98 -14.34 7.94
CA ILE A 429 16.76 -13.35 9.00
C ILE A 429 17.13 -13.95 10.38
N VAL A 430 16.72 -15.19 10.65
CA VAL A 430 17.05 -15.88 11.92
C VAL A 430 18.56 -16.04 12.05
N HIS A 431 19.25 -16.52 11.00
CA HIS A 431 20.70 -16.64 11.00
C HIS A 431 21.40 -15.31 11.27
N THR A 432 20.91 -14.22 10.67
CA THR A 432 21.52 -12.91 10.81
C THR A 432 21.24 -12.26 12.16
N LEU A 433 20.05 -12.46 12.74
CA LEU A 433 19.63 -11.79 13.97
C LEU A 433 19.90 -12.59 15.25
N LEU A 434 20.06 -13.91 15.16
CA LEU A 434 20.25 -14.76 16.35
C LEU A 434 21.36 -14.27 17.29
N PRO A 435 22.54 -13.86 16.79
CA PRO A 435 23.60 -13.36 17.66
C PRO A 435 23.38 -11.95 18.20
N ALA A 436 22.60 -11.11 17.50
CA ALA A 436 22.47 -9.68 17.80
C ALA A 436 21.15 -9.31 18.51
N SER A 437 20.04 -9.98 18.18
CA SER A 437 18.70 -9.55 18.59
C SER A 437 17.74 -10.73 18.71
N PRO A 438 17.90 -11.63 19.70
CA PRO A 438 17.08 -12.84 19.84
C PRO A 438 15.59 -12.56 20.04
N GLY A 439 15.22 -11.39 20.58
CA GLY A 439 13.83 -10.97 20.74
C GLY A 439 13.09 -10.85 19.40
N PHE A 440 13.72 -10.28 18.38
CA PHE A 440 13.10 -10.20 17.05
C PHE A 440 13.07 -11.57 16.35
N VAL A 441 14.05 -12.45 16.59
CA VAL A 441 13.99 -13.84 16.12
C VAL A 441 12.72 -14.53 16.64
N ALA A 442 12.39 -14.33 17.92
CA ALA A 442 11.15 -14.86 18.48
C ALA A 442 9.90 -14.31 17.76
N VAL A 443 9.85 -13.01 17.39
CA VAL A 443 8.74 -12.45 16.62
C VAL A 443 8.58 -13.17 15.27
N PHE A 444 9.67 -13.41 14.54
CA PHE A 444 9.64 -14.14 13.27
C PHE A 444 9.14 -15.58 13.44
N LEU A 445 9.65 -16.33 14.41
CA LEU A 445 9.26 -17.73 14.65
C LEU A 445 7.82 -17.85 15.14
N ILE A 446 7.36 -16.96 16.03
CA ILE A 446 5.97 -16.93 16.51
C ILE A 446 5.02 -16.60 15.33
N THR A 447 5.38 -15.63 14.51
CA THR A 447 4.57 -15.28 13.33
C THR A 447 4.49 -16.45 12.34
N ASN A 448 5.58 -17.17 12.11
CA ASN A 448 5.58 -18.39 11.29
C ASN A 448 4.65 -19.47 11.87
N LEU A 449 4.71 -19.71 13.17
CA LEU A 449 3.83 -20.66 13.89
C LEU A 449 2.35 -20.28 13.72
N LEU A 450 2.01 -19.01 14.01
CA LEU A 450 0.62 -18.53 13.92
C LEU A 450 0.09 -18.57 12.48
N THR A 451 0.92 -18.24 11.50
CA THR A 451 0.57 -18.33 10.08
C THR A 451 0.29 -19.77 9.66
N ALA A 452 1.16 -20.70 10.05
CA ALA A 452 0.98 -22.14 9.78
C ALA A 452 -0.32 -22.64 10.42
N ALA A 453 -0.59 -22.26 11.66
CA ALA A 453 -1.83 -22.62 12.36
C ALA A 453 -3.08 -22.08 11.63
N ASN A 454 -3.06 -20.82 11.18
CA ASN A 454 -4.18 -20.22 10.45
C ASN A 454 -4.44 -20.92 9.11
N VAL A 455 -3.40 -21.18 8.33
CA VAL A 455 -3.51 -21.83 7.03
C VAL A 455 -4.07 -23.26 7.18
N VAL A 456 -3.57 -24.03 8.13
CA VAL A 456 -4.06 -25.39 8.40
C VAL A 456 -5.50 -25.38 8.88
N ARG A 457 -5.87 -24.45 9.76
CA ARG A 457 -7.25 -24.24 10.21
C ARG A 457 -8.19 -24.00 9.01
N VAL A 458 -7.84 -23.04 8.15
CA VAL A 458 -8.64 -22.70 6.96
C VAL A 458 -8.71 -23.89 5.99
N PHE A 459 -7.58 -24.57 5.72
CA PHE A 459 -7.55 -25.72 4.84
C PHE A 459 -8.48 -26.85 5.33
N ARG A 460 -8.42 -27.16 6.61
CA ARG A 460 -9.29 -28.18 7.22
C ARG A 460 -10.77 -27.81 7.13
N SER A 461 -11.11 -26.57 7.43
CA SER A 461 -12.51 -26.10 7.40
C SER A 461 -13.08 -26.11 5.98
N VAL A 462 -12.30 -25.70 4.98
CA VAL A 462 -12.79 -25.52 3.61
C VAL A 462 -12.72 -26.81 2.80
N PHE A 463 -11.59 -27.54 2.87
CA PHE A 463 -11.34 -28.66 1.96
C PHE A 463 -11.57 -30.04 2.58
N LEU A 464 -11.36 -30.20 3.91
CA LEU A 464 -11.44 -31.51 4.57
C LEU A 464 -12.71 -31.71 5.41
N GLY A 465 -13.45 -30.67 5.77
CA GLY A 465 -14.66 -30.76 6.59
C GLY A 465 -15.82 -31.50 5.90
N PRO A 466 -16.96 -31.67 6.59
CA PRO A 466 -18.15 -32.27 6.00
C PRO A 466 -18.68 -31.40 4.86
N VAL A 467 -19.32 -32.05 3.87
CA VAL A 467 -19.92 -31.35 2.74
C VAL A 467 -21.13 -30.53 3.23
N MET A 468 -21.03 -29.22 3.09
CA MET A 468 -22.09 -28.28 3.47
C MET A 468 -23.10 -28.06 2.32
N PRO A 469 -24.31 -27.53 2.60
CA PRO A 469 -25.32 -27.28 1.57
C PRO A 469 -24.80 -26.39 0.42
N LYS A 470 -24.00 -25.36 0.72
CA LYS A 470 -23.43 -24.43 -0.26
C LYS A 470 -22.31 -25.07 -1.09
N THR A 471 -21.59 -26.05 -0.55
CA THR A 471 -20.46 -26.69 -1.23
C THR A 471 -20.85 -27.95 -1.99
N ARG A 472 -22.07 -28.46 -1.75
CA ARG A 472 -22.55 -29.75 -2.30
C ARG A 472 -22.52 -29.83 -3.84
N ARG A 473 -22.70 -28.69 -4.54
CA ARG A 473 -22.75 -28.61 -6.01
C ARG A 473 -21.65 -27.79 -6.62
N ALA A 474 -20.63 -27.40 -5.85
CA ALA A 474 -19.53 -26.57 -6.32
C ALA A 474 -18.66 -27.38 -7.32
N PRO A 475 -18.60 -27.02 -8.61
CA PRO A 475 -17.67 -27.62 -9.57
C PRO A 475 -16.27 -26.97 -9.42
N GLU A 476 -15.26 -27.60 -10.06
CA GLU A 476 -13.98 -26.90 -10.27
C GLU A 476 -14.17 -25.70 -11.19
N VAL A 477 -13.28 -24.71 -11.07
CA VAL A 477 -13.35 -23.47 -11.86
C VAL A 477 -13.02 -23.69 -13.33
N ILE A 478 -13.51 -22.79 -14.18
CA ILE A 478 -13.23 -22.79 -15.62
C ILE A 478 -11.73 -22.58 -15.88
N TRP A 479 -11.26 -23.04 -17.04
CA TRP A 479 -9.85 -23.00 -17.41
C TRP A 479 -9.22 -21.59 -17.38
N LEU A 480 -10.00 -20.54 -17.66
CA LEU A 480 -9.55 -19.12 -17.55
C LEU A 480 -9.12 -18.72 -16.14
N MET A 481 -9.67 -19.37 -15.11
CA MET A 481 -9.27 -19.18 -13.72
C MET A 481 -8.23 -20.23 -13.29
N ALA A 482 -8.36 -21.47 -13.75
CA ALA A 482 -7.46 -22.56 -13.38
C ALA A 482 -6.05 -22.36 -13.97
N LEU A 483 -5.93 -21.94 -15.23
CA LEU A 483 -4.64 -21.77 -15.90
C LEU A 483 -3.70 -20.80 -15.18
N PRO A 484 -4.10 -19.53 -14.88
CA PRO A 484 -3.23 -18.61 -14.14
C PRO A 484 -2.90 -19.12 -12.74
N MET A 485 -3.84 -19.81 -12.08
CA MET A 485 -3.63 -20.37 -10.75
C MET A 485 -2.58 -21.51 -10.77
N VAL A 486 -2.66 -22.43 -11.72
CA VAL A 486 -1.68 -23.52 -11.88
C VAL A 486 -0.32 -22.96 -12.31
N SER A 487 -0.29 -22.01 -13.25
CA SER A 487 0.97 -21.37 -13.68
C SER A 487 1.68 -20.68 -12.51
N LEU A 488 0.92 -19.97 -11.68
CA LEU A 488 1.47 -19.32 -10.50
C LEU A 488 1.92 -20.34 -9.44
N ALA A 489 1.23 -21.48 -9.30
CA ALA A 489 1.66 -22.56 -8.42
C ALA A 489 3.03 -23.12 -8.84
N VAL A 490 3.26 -23.31 -10.14
CA VAL A 490 4.56 -23.72 -10.67
C VAL A 490 5.65 -22.68 -10.35
N ILE A 491 5.35 -21.39 -10.52
CA ILE A 491 6.29 -20.30 -10.19
C ILE A 491 6.63 -20.33 -8.69
N VAL A 492 5.65 -20.50 -7.80
CA VAL A 492 5.87 -20.59 -6.34
C VAL A 492 6.76 -21.78 -5.97
N LEU A 493 6.58 -22.92 -6.63
CA LEU A 493 7.43 -24.11 -6.42
C LEU A 493 8.86 -23.88 -6.92
N LEU A 494 9.03 -23.18 -8.04
CA LEU A 494 10.34 -22.88 -8.62
C LEU A 494 11.00 -21.64 -7.98
N LEU A 495 10.30 -20.93 -7.10
CA LEU A 495 10.77 -19.66 -6.52
C LEU A 495 12.16 -19.76 -5.87
N PRO A 496 12.54 -20.79 -5.10
CA PRO A 496 13.88 -20.88 -4.54
C PRO A 496 14.99 -20.86 -5.60
N TRP A 497 14.75 -21.51 -6.74
CA TRP A 497 15.69 -21.50 -7.86
C TRP A 497 15.74 -20.13 -8.55
N ILE A 498 14.60 -19.44 -8.70
CA ILE A 498 14.52 -18.08 -9.25
C ILE A 498 15.27 -17.10 -8.33
N MET A 499 15.06 -17.18 -7.02
CA MET A 499 15.72 -16.33 -6.02
C MET A 499 17.25 -16.48 -6.05
N GLN A 500 17.76 -17.69 -6.26
CA GLN A 500 19.20 -17.94 -6.40
C GLN A 500 19.81 -17.26 -7.65
N ARG A 501 19.01 -16.93 -8.65
CA ARG A 501 19.48 -16.25 -9.88
C ARG A 501 19.46 -14.74 -9.75
N ILE A 502 18.56 -14.19 -8.92
CA ILE A 502 18.40 -12.74 -8.73
C ILE A 502 19.41 -12.22 -7.71
N ASP A 503 19.52 -12.92 -6.58
CA ASP A 503 20.47 -12.60 -5.53
C ASP A 503 20.93 -13.92 -4.91
N PRO A 504 22.25 -14.17 -4.74
CA PRO A 504 22.75 -15.47 -4.27
C PRO A 504 22.20 -15.80 -2.88
N VAL A 505 21.11 -16.56 -2.86
CA VAL A 505 20.55 -17.15 -1.65
C VAL A 505 21.41 -18.38 -1.33
N PRO A 506 21.95 -18.51 -0.11
CA PRO A 506 22.75 -19.67 0.24
C PRO A 506 21.93 -20.96 0.05
N GLY A 507 22.57 -21.99 -0.48
CA GLY A 507 21.96 -23.32 -0.60
C GLY A 507 21.58 -23.89 0.77
N ILE A 508 20.73 -24.91 0.82
CA ILE A 508 20.25 -25.56 2.06
C ILE A 508 21.41 -25.94 2.99
N ALA A 509 22.52 -26.42 2.41
CA ALA A 509 23.74 -26.78 3.13
C ALA A 509 24.45 -25.60 3.81
N ALA A 510 24.16 -24.36 3.44
CA ALA A 510 24.79 -23.16 4.00
C ALA A 510 24.10 -22.65 5.28
N PHE A 511 22.88 -23.12 5.60
CA PHE A 511 22.26 -22.80 6.87
C PHE A 511 22.78 -23.72 7.98
N PRO A 512 23.19 -23.17 9.13
CA PRO A 512 23.44 -23.97 10.31
C PRO A 512 22.20 -24.81 10.65
N LEU A 513 22.40 -26.11 10.90
CA LEU A 513 21.29 -27.01 11.20
C LEU A 513 20.34 -26.48 12.31
N PRO A 514 20.83 -25.82 13.40
CA PRO A 514 19.95 -25.24 14.41
C PRO A 514 18.98 -24.18 13.86
N VAL A 515 19.39 -23.36 12.88
CA VAL A 515 18.54 -22.33 12.25
C VAL A 515 17.46 -23.00 11.42
N ALA A 516 17.83 -23.98 10.58
CA ALA A 516 16.86 -24.72 9.77
C ALA A 516 15.83 -25.45 10.65
N LEU A 517 16.29 -26.09 11.75
CA LEU A 517 15.42 -26.76 12.71
C LEU A 517 14.51 -25.78 13.47
N ALA A 518 14.99 -24.58 13.84
CA ALA A 518 14.15 -23.58 14.50
C ALA A 518 13.03 -23.09 13.58
N VAL A 519 13.35 -22.79 12.31
CA VAL A 519 12.37 -22.34 11.32
C VAL A 519 11.36 -23.44 10.99
N ALA A 520 11.82 -24.64 10.62
CA ALA A 520 10.94 -25.78 10.32
C ALA A 520 10.14 -26.22 11.55
N GLY A 521 10.77 -26.21 12.74
CA GLY A 521 10.13 -26.56 14.00
C GLY A 521 9.00 -25.60 14.38
N SER A 522 9.18 -24.29 14.17
CA SER A 522 8.10 -23.30 14.38
C SER A 522 6.95 -23.51 13.40
N GLY A 523 7.24 -23.80 12.13
CA GLY A 523 6.22 -24.15 11.13
C GLY A 523 5.47 -25.43 11.49
N LEU A 524 6.17 -26.49 11.87
CA LEU A 524 5.58 -27.76 12.30
C LEU A 524 4.71 -27.60 13.56
N ALA A 525 5.21 -26.85 14.56
CA ALA A 525 4.42 -26.54 15.76
C ALA A 525 3.12 -25.81 15.41
N GLY A 526 3.18 -24.87 14.44
CA GLY A 526 2.00 -24.21 13.91
C GLY A 526 1.03 -25.14 13.21
N VAL A 527 1.51 -26.07 12.36
CA VAL A 527 0.70 -27.10 11.73
C VAL A 527 -0.01 -27.96 12.79
N LEU A 528 0.72 -28.43 13.79
CA LEU A 528 0.16 -29.22 14.89
C LEU A 528 -0.90 -28.42 15.65
N THR A 529 -0.62 -27.17 15.99
CA THR A 529 -1.58 -26.26 16.65
C THR A 529 -2.84 -26.10 15.78
N GLY A 530 -2.70 -25.85 14.47
CA GLY A 530 -3.82 -25.73 13.54
C GLY A 530 -4.64 -27.01 13.40
N CYS A 531 -4.00 -28.19 13.55
CA CYS A 531 -4.70 -29.48 13.59
C CYS A 531 -5.48 -29.70 14.90
N LEU A 532 -4.96 -29.20 16.01
CA LEU A 532 -5.58 -29.34 17.33
C LEU A 532 -6.70 -28.33 17.58
N LEU A 533 -6.73 -27.19 16.87
CA LEU A 533 -7.80 -26.21 16.99
C LEU A 533 -9.14 -26.84 16.60
N PRO A 534 -10.15 -26.86 17.51
CA PRO A 534 -11.44 -27.46 17.23
C PRO A 534 -12.17 -26.65 16.15
N GLN A 535 -12.73 -27.35 15.14
CA GLN A 535 -13.44 -26.72 14.02
C GLN A 535 -14.78 -26.10 14.46
N ASP A 536 -15.50 -26.78 15.36
CA ASP A 536 -16.89 -26.42 15.70
C ASP A 536 -17.03 -25.57 16.97
N GLN A 537 -16.04 -25.61 17.88
CA GLN A 537 -16.15 -25.03 19.21
C GLN A 537 -15.44 -23.67 19.36
N PHE A 538 -14.50 -23.35 18.49
CA PHE A 538 -13.83 -22.04 18.56
C PHE A 538 -14.78 -20.89 18.16
N TRP A 539 -15.82 -21.22 17.39
CA TRP A 539 -16.79 -20.26 16.86
C TRP A 539 -18.19 -20.43 17.49
N SER A 540 -18.53 -21.62 18.00
CA SER A 540 -19.69 -21.77 18.86
C SER A 540 -19.35 -21.11 20.21
N ARG A 541 -20.23 -20.23 20.67
CA ARG A 541 -20.08 -19.48 21.92
C ARG A 541 -19.52 -20.35 23.03
N SER A 542 -18.20 -20.19 23.32
CA SER A 542 -17.53 -20.91 24.41
C SER A 542 -18.32 -20.71 25.70
N SER A 543 -18.60 -21.79 26.40
CA SER A 543 -19.27 -21.74 27.72
C SER A 543 -18.38 -21.12 28.81
N GLN A 544 -17.05 -21.05 28.58
CA GLN A 544 -16.10 -20.45 29.51
C GLN A 544 -15.97 -18.94 29.24
N SER A 545 -16.36 -18.12 30.21
CA SER A 545 -16.35 -16.66 30.07
C SER A 545 -15.00 -16.02 29.72
N SER A 546 -13.92 -16.56 30.23
CA SER A 546 -12.55 -16.04 29.99
C SER A 546 -12.08 -16.25 28.56
N LEU A 547 -12.34 -17.42 27.95
CA LEU A 547 -11.98 -17.71 26.57
C LEU A 547 -12.81 -16.88 25.58
N ARG A 548 -14.07 -16.59 25.94
CA ARG A 548 -14.94 -15.72 25.14
C ARG A 548 -14.39 -14.30 25.02
N VAL A 549 -13.90 -13.72 26.12
CA VAL A 549 -13.31 -12.36 26.10
C VAL A 549 -12.11 -12.29 25.15
N VAL A 550 -11.23 -13.30 25.19
CA VAL A 550 -10.07 -13.36 24.28
C VAL A 550 -10.52 -13.55 22.83
N GLN A 551 -11.50 -14.41 22.60
CA GLN A 551 -12.06 -14.65 21.28
C GLN A 551 -12.70 -13.38 20.69
N ASP A 552 -13.53 -12.67 21.45
CA ASP A 552 -14.15 -11.42 21.03
C ASP A 552 -13.09 -10.34 20.80
N LEU A 553 -12.08 -10.24 21.68
CA LEU A 553 -10.98 -9.29 21.52
C LEU A 553 -10.25 -9.47 20.18
N LEU A 554 -9.95 -10.71 19.79
CA LEU A 554 -9.29 -11.02 18.54
C LEU A 554 -10.23 -10.93 17.33
N ALA A 555 -11.47 -11.39 17.45
CA ALA A 555 -12.45 -11.35 16.36
C ALA A 555 -12.81 -9.90 15.97
N TYR A 556 -12.86 -8.99 16.94
CA TYR A 556 -13.10 -7.56 16.73
C TYR A 556 -11.81 -6.74 16.58
N ASP A 557 -10.70 -7.36 16.21
CA ASP A 557 -9.43 -6.70 15.96
C ASP A 557 -9.00 -5.79 17.12
N PHE A 558 -8.93 -6.33 18.33
CA PHE A 558 -8.61 -5.58 19.56
C PHE A 558 -9.52 -4.36 19.78
N TYR A 559 -10.72 -4.36 19.24
CA TYR A 559 -11.65 -3.23 19.20
C TYR A 559 -11.06 -1.96 18.53
N THR A 560 -10.07 -2.11 17.68
CA THR A 560 -9.41 -1.00 16.98
C THR A 560 -10.42 -0.12 16.20
N PRO A 561 -11.42 -0.66 15.47
CA PRO A 561 -12.45 0.17 14.81
C PRO A 561 -13.27 1.02 15.78
N VAL A 562 -13.53 0.52 16.99
CA VAL A 562 -14.28 1.26 18.05
C VAL A 562 -13.41 2.39 18.60
N ILE A 563 -12.13 2.10 18.87
CA ILE A 563 -11.15 3.09 19.34
C ILE A 563 -11.01 4.20 18.30
N TYR A 564 -10.90 3.87 17.03
CA TYR A 564 -10.82 4.84 15.93
C TYR A 564 -12.03 5.78 15.88
N ARG A 565 -13.26 5.21 16.00
CA ARG A 565 -14.48 6.02 16.02
C ARG A 565 -14.55 6.92 17.25
N ALA A 566 -14.14 6.41 18.40
CA ALA A 566 -14.19 7.16 19.67
C ALA A 566 -13.13 8.27 19.75
N THR A 567 -12.00 8.12 19.07
CA THR A 567 -10.86 9.05 19.11
C THR A 567 -10.75 9.90 17.85
N ILE A 568 -10.21 9.33 16.78
CA ILE A 568 -9.86 10.06 15.56
C ILE A 568 -11.09 10.62 14.84
N VAL A 569 -12.12 9.79 14.63
CA VAL A 569 -13.34 10.22 13.92
C VAL A 569 -14.07 11.30 14.71
N ARG A 570 -14.16 11.16 16.05
CA ARG A 570 -14.79 12.15 16.92
C ARG A 570 -14.00 13.46 16.97
N LEU A 571 -12.65 13.38 17.00
CA LEU A 571 -11.78 14.56 16.94
C LEU A 571 -11.98 15.32 15.62
N VAL A 572 -11.92 14.62 14.49
CA VAL A 572 -12.11 15.22 13.16
C VAL A 572 -13.52 15.83 13.03
N ALA A 573 -14.55 15.13 13.49
CA ALA A 573 -15.92 15.65 13.50
C ALA A 573 -16.05 16.91 14.36
N GLY A 574 -15.39 16.93 15.53
CA GLY A 574 -15.33 18.10 16.40
C GLY A 574 -14.64 19.29 15.71
N MET A 575 -13.49 19.07 15.07
CA MET A 575 -12.78 20.10 14.30
C MET A 575 -13.63 20.61 13.13
N ALA A 576 -14.27 19.71 12.38
CA ALA A 576 -15.15 20.09 11.27
C ALA A 576 -16.34 20.95 11.77
N THR A 577 -16.92 20.61 12.93
CA THR A 577 -17.98 21.39 13.55
C THR A 577 -17.47 22.78 13.98
N ALA A 578 -16.30 22.85 14.60
CA ALA A 578 -15.66 24.12 14.98
C ALA A 578 -15.35 25.00 13.75
N THR A 579 -14.79 24.41 12.70
CA THR A 579 -14.50 25.13 11.43
C THR A 579 -15.79 25.63 10.79
N ARG A 580 -16.86 24.81 10.74
CA ARG A 580 -18.17 25.22 10.24
C ARG A 580 -18.75 26.36 11.06
N TRP A 581 -18.67 26.28 12.39
CA TRP A 581 -19.10 27.37 13.26
C TRP A 581 -18.33 28.65 12.98
N PHE A 582 -17.00 28.58 12.89
CA PHE A 582 -16.16 29.72 12.56
C PHE A 582 -16.53 30.36 11.20
N ASP A 583 -16.68 29.54 10.17
CA ASP A 583 -17.07 30.01 8.84
C ASP A 583 -18.44 30.71 8.84
N LEU A 584 -19.46 30.07 9.46
CA LEU A 584 -20.82 30.62 9.50
C LEU A 584 -20.94 31.86 10.39
N THR A 585 -20.23 31.89 11.55
CA THR A 585 -20.41 32.94 12.55
C THR A 585 -19.44 34.09 12.35
N VAL A 586 -18.17 33.79 12.07
CA VAL A 586 -17.13 34.83 11.92
C VAL A 586 -17.06 35.30 10.47
N VAL A 587 -16.75 34.41 9.54
CA VAL A 587 -16.51 34.80 8.13
C VAL A 587 -17.80 35.34 7.49
N LYS A 588 -18.84 34.51 7.49
CA LYS A 588 -20.15 34.90 6.92
C LYS A 588 -20.80 36.03 7.74
N GLY A 589 -20.69 35.96 9.07
CA GLY A 589 -21.22 37.01 9.96
C GLY A 589 -20.59 38.37 9.72
N LEU A 590 -19.28 38.44 9.47
CA LEU A 590 -18.58 39.69 9.09
C LEU A 590 -19.07 40.18 7.72
N VAL A 591 -19.16 39.34 6.73
CA VAL A 591 -19.65 39.71 5.39
C VAL A 591 -21.08 40.22 5.44
N ASP A 592 -21.97 39.50 6.13
CA ASP A 592 -23.36 39.92 6.33
C ASP A 592 -23.46 41.22 7.15
N GLY A 593 -22.55 41.39 8.17
CA GLY A 593 -22.44 42.59 8.96
C GLY A 593 -22.07 43.83 8.15
N ILE A 594 -21.06 43.69 7.27
CA ILE A 594 -20.65 44.76 6.34
C ILE A 594 -21.81 45.09 5.39
N GLY A 595 -22.50 44.08 4.86
CA GLY A 595 -23.66 44.29 4.02
C GLY A 595 -24.81 45.04 4.74
N ARG A 596 -25.11 44.65 5.98
CA ARG A 596 -26.12 45.34 6.81
C ARG A 596 -25.70 46.79 7.16
N LEU A 597 -24.44 46.96 7.51
CA LEU A 597 -23.89 48.31 7.78
C LEU A 597 -24.03 49.24 6.58
N SER A 598 -23.72 48.71 5.37
CA SER A 598 -23.87 49.44 4.13
C SER A 598 -25.32 49.84 3.86
N LEU A 599 -26.27 48.92 4.11
CA LEU A 599 -27.71 49.21 3.96
C LEU A 599 -28.20 50.25 4.97
N VAL A 600 -27.81 50.15 6.23
CA VAL A 600 -28.16 51.15 7.28
C VAL A 600 -27.55 52.52 6.97
N THR A 601 -26.30 52.53 6.49
CA THR A 601 -25.65 53.76 6.05
C THR A 601 -26.37 54.40 4.85
N ALA A 602 -26.80 53.57 3.88
CA ALA A 602 -27.56 54.01 2.73
C ALA A 602 -28.93 54.59 3.14
N GLU A 603 -29.65 53.97 4.07
CA GLU A 603 -30.89 54.53 4.65
C GLU A 603 -30.65 55.82 5.40
N GLY A 604 -29.59 55.91 6.18
CA GLY A 604 -29.19 57.15 6.86
C GLY A 604 -28.88 58.27 5.86
N LEU A 605 -28.19 57.97 4.77
CA LEU A 605 -27.93 58.93 3.69
C LEU A 605 -29.20 59.36 3.00
N LYS A 606 -30.17 58.45 2.77
CA LYS A 606 -31.48 58.77 2.21
C LYS A 606 -32.24 59.78 3.09
N LEU A 607 -32.20 59.62 4.38
CA LEU A 607 -32.80 60.56 5.32
C LEU A 607 -32.12 61.95 5.32
N SER A 608 -30.82 62.03 4.96
CA SER A 608 -30.12 63.30 4.82
C SER A 608 -30.50 64.11 3.56
N VAL A 609 -31.14 63.45 2.57
CA VAL A 609 -31.67 64.07 1.34
C VAL A 609 -33.05 64.65 1.61
N SER A 610 -33.09 65.79 2.27
CA SER A 610 -34.34 66.47 2.70
C SER A 610 -35.04 67.24 1.58
N GLY A 611 -34.42 67.41 0.42
CA GLY A 611 -34.92 68.28 -0.66
C GLY A 611 -34.87 69.77 -0.37
N GLN A 612 -34.41 70.18 0.80
CA GLN A 612 -34.28 71.59 1.21
C GLN A 612 -32.85 72.08 0.97
N LEU A 613 -32.71 73.09 0.10
CA LEU A 613 -31.41 73.69 -0.24
C LEU A 613 -30.64 74.12 1.00
N GLN A 614 -31.32 74.67 2.01
CA GLN A 614 -30.74 75.15 3.25
C GLN A 614 -30.02 74.03 4.05
N SER A 615 -30.58 72.84 4.07
CA SER A 615 -29.98 71.67 4.74
C SER A 615 -28.68 71.21 4.06
N TYR A 616 -28.64 71.26 2.73
CA TYR A 616 -27.44 70.92 1.96
C TYR A 616 -26.31 71.95 2.15
N VAL A 617 -26.65 73.25 2.15
CA VAL A 617 -25.68 74.32 2.42
C VAL A 617 -25.13 74.19 3.81
N LEU A 618 -25.97 73.93 4.82
CA LEU A 618 -25.53 73.73 6.21
C LEU A 618 -24.59 72.51 6.33
N THR A 619 -24.94 71.37 5.70
CA THR A 619 -24.09 70.18 5.73
C THR A 619 -22.71 70.44 5.09
N LEU A 620 -22.70 71.19 4.00
CA LEU A 620 -21.48 71.55 3.29
C LEU A 620 -20.59 72.49 4.13
N ILE A 621 -21.19 73.46 4.82
CA ILE A 621 -20.46 74.35 5.75
C ILE A 621 -19.89 73.56 6.92
N VAL A 622 -20.68 72.65 7.52
CA VAL A 622 -20.22 71.83 8.63
C VAL A 622 -19.06 70.90 8.18
N ALA A 623 -19.16 70.29 6.98
CA ALA A 623 -18.09 69.46 6.43
C ALA A 623 -16.79 70.24 6.18
N ILE A 624 -16.90 71.48 5.67
CA ILE A 624 -15.73 72.35 5.47
C ILE A 624 -15.12 72.74 6.82
N VAL A 625 -15.92 73.12 7.81
CA VAL A 625 -15.41 73.44 9.17
C VAL A 625 -14.72 72.25 9.81
N MET A 626 -15.32 71.03 9.69
CA MET A 626 -14.67 69.81 10.20
C MET A 626 -13.37 69.52 9.46
N LEU A 627 -13.32 69.66 8.15
CA LEU A 627 -12.11 69.46 7.37
C LEU A 627 -11.02 70.44 7.77
N LEU A 628 -11.37 71.74 7.96
CA LEU A 628 -10.43 72.76 8.44
C LEU A 628 -9.94 72.47 9.85
N ALA A 629 -10.81 72.01 10.74
CA ALA A 629 -10.43 71.60 12.10
C ALA A 629 -9.47 70.39 12.10
N VAL A 630 -9.74 69.39 11.25
CA VAL A 630 -8.85 68.21 11.09
C VAL A 630 -7.50 68.63 10.50
N LEU A 631 -7.50 69.49 9.47
CA LEU A 631 -6.27 70.01 8.88
C LEU A 631 -5.46 70.86 9.88
N GLN A 632 -6.16 71.64 10.70
CA GLN A 632 -5.50 72.45 11.77
C GLN A 632 -4.94 71.53 12.86
N TRP A 633 -5.66 70.45 13.23
CA TRP A 633 -5.19 69.47 14.20
C TRP A 633 -3.97 68.68 13.70
N ILE A 634 -3.96 68.28 12.42
CA ILE A 634 -2.79 67.68 11.79
C ILE A 634 -1.59 68.65 11.73
N ARG A 635 -1.88 69.94 11.50
CA ARG A 635 -0.81 70.99 11.42
C ARG A 635 -0.22 71.35 12.77
N VAL A 636 -0.95 71.18 13.86
CA VAL A 636 -0.48 71.49 15.25
C VAL A 636 0.15 70.24 15.91
N GLY A 637 -0.10 69.01 15.32
CA GLY A 637 0.45 67.77 15.84
C GLY A 637 1.72 67.29 15.12
N ILE A 638 2.22 68.06 14.14
CA ILE A 638 3.53 67.94 13.52
C ILE A 638 4.36 69.18 14.01
#